data_76a8d0285202a33181300a61a9a1763e
#
_entry.id   76a8d0285202a33181300a61a9a1763e
#
_cell.length_a   1.000
_cell.length_b   1.000
_cell.length_c   1.000
_cell.angle_alpha   90.00
_cell.angle_beta   90.00
_cell.angle_gamma   90.00
#
_symmetry.space_group_name_H-M   'P 1'
#
loop_
_entity.id
_entity.type
_entity.pdbx_description
1 polymer ?
#
loop_
_entity_poly.entity_id
_entity_poly.type
_entity_poly.pdbx_seq_one_letter_code
_entity_poly.pdbx_strand_id
1 'polypeptide(L)'
;MRSTNSKWIIPSIGAVVAFCLLCACCGAVGLYFYGDQILARLNGPAETPQTEIPATQPAVNSSNVPEWTVIVYSAADDEVLEENMWFDINEMELIGSNSQMNIVVQIDRYAKGFTGDGDWSDTRRYLVTQDSDLDHIASPVVESVGEVDTGNPQTLIDFVTWAIQHYPAKKYALVMSDHGGGWTGGFSDMSADSYSDLSIPEIVSSIEQIRQNTGLDKFELITFDACLMGQIEVFGSLYPYSNYMVASEEVIPGYGLSYAAWLGQLAQNPSMDGNGLSNSIVSTYVLNDTLLTEARSSAEEIAQEESTTTLSAIESARVPDMIGAMNQFVTAITSVDQSLVAEARTYTRSYFSLFGEEVSPSFIDLGNFSEVMTTLTDDADTKQAAIQLQTAIDSAVVTEKHGPKMSGSNGIAFHFPDSDLYHYTEFNSDFPPYYAESSRKFLEQSVWDEFLAYHYTGEEFAPQEGVAVAPSRAAEIVAPGASQLTIGPVVISDTEISGDETVNVSSTVEGNVAYIHTALYFWDPATESYWIGDVSYYIAENTTTVDGVNVPDYGDSPVQVNYDWSPTLYTLTDGEHDAFVLLEPAEYLSAEGQTVYAVHGQYTDIRSNTPLEASLYFDADGNFLYAYAFPDGDANGASTPVEITPQLGDRFTDYVQYYTFESNNNATYSSELSDDVFTWGEKGFSFYSSYPVDGQYAVGIVAYDFDNNQVANFEFINYTR
;
A
#
# COMPACT_ATOMS: atom_id res chain seq x y z
N MET A 1 29.20 16.51 -9.71
CA MET A 1 29.16 17.86 -9.08
C MET A 1 27.73 18.39 -9.14
N ARG A 2 27.16 18.51 -7.98
CA ARG A 2 25.86 19.16 -7.63
C ARG A 2 24.60 18.73 -8.38
N SER A 3 23.81 18.00 -7.62
CA SER A 3 22.37 17.79 -7.67
C SER A 3 21.59 18.94 -8.31
N THR A 4 20.75 18.64 -9.23
CA THR A 4 19.64 19.49 -9.67
C THR A 4 18.41 19.16 -8.83
N ASN A 5 18.00 20.12 -8.03
CA ASN A 5 16.79 20.11 -7.23
C ASN A 5 15.55 19.84 -8.08
N SER A 6 14.88 18.77 -7.82
CA SER A 6 13.45 18.63 -8.06
C SER A 6 12.75 19.72 -7.26
N LYS A 7 12.12 20.66 -7.94
CA LYS A 7 11.36 21.74 -7.31
C LYS A 7 9.95 21.24 -7.02
N TRP A 8 9.75 20.71 -5.85
CA TRP A 8 8.43 20.68 -5.24
C TRP A 8 7.93 22.13 -5.11
N ILE A 9 6.76 22.42 -5.63
CA ILE A 9 6.12 23.74 -5.51
C ILE A 9 5.56 23.84 -4.10
N ILE A 10 6.33 24.43 -3.18
CA ILE A 10 5.86 24.84 -1.87
C ILE A 10 5.12 26.18 -2.04
N PRO A 11 3.87 26.32 -1.59
CA PRO A 11 3.22 27.62 -1.55
C PRO A 11 4.01 28.57 -0.64
N SER A 12 4.26 29.77 -1.11
CA SER A 12 5.15 30.75 -0.53
C SER A 12 4.84 31.08 0.93
N ILE A 13 5.85 30.98 1.79
CA ILE A 13 5.94 31.35 3.20
C ILE A 13 5.35 32.74 3.55
N GLY A 14 5.05 33.58 2.57
CA GLY A 14 4.48 34.92 2.77
C GLY A 14 3.03 34.93 3.32
N ALA A 15 2.27 33.87 3.18
CA ALA A 15 0.88 33.82 3.64
C ALA A 15 0.75 33.37 5.12
N VAL A 16 1.66 32.53 5.60
CA VAL A 16 1.61 31.96 6.95
C VAL A 16 1.96 33.00 8.02
N VAL A 17 2.92 33.89 7.75
CA VAL A 17 3.32 34.95 8.71
C VAL A 17 2.21 35.99 8.90
N ALA A 18 1.41 36.27 7.87
CA ALA A 18 0.27 37.20 8.00
C ALA A 18 -0.89 36.58 8.79
N PHE A 19 -1.07 35.26 8.73
CA PHE A 19 -2.14 34.56 9.46
C PHE A 19 -1.81 34.43 10.96
N CYS A 20 -0.56 34.14 11.32
CA CYS A 20 -0.13 34.05 12.72
C CYS A 20 -0.22 35.38 13.47
N LEU A 21 0.01 36.52 12.79
CA LEU A 21 -0.13 37.86 13.42
C LEU A 21 -1.60 38.25 13.64
N LEU A 22 -2.51 37.78 12.78
CA LEU A 22 -3.96 38.01 12.96
C LEU A 22 -4.55 37.15 14.10
N CYS A 23 -4.11 35.91 14.26
CA CYS A 23 -4.53 35.03 15.36
C CYS A 23 -4.05 35.53 16.73
N ALA A 24 -2.85 36.09 16.84
CA ALA A 24 -2.34 36.64 18.08
C ALA A 24 -3.15 37.89 18.54
N CYS A 25 -3.62 38.70 17.59
CA CYS A 25 -4.47 39.86 17.90
C CYS A 25 -5.89 39.46 18.31
N CYS A 26 -6.47 38.42 17.70
CA CYS A 26 -7.80 37.92 18.07
C CYS A 26 -7.82 37.26 19.45
N GLY A 27 -6.77 36.49 19.81
CA GLY A 27 -6.62 35.88 21.13
C GLY A 27 -6.51 36.92 22.25
N ALA A 28 -5.78 38.03 22.04
CA ALA A 28 -5.64 39.09 23.02
C ALA A 28 -6.94 39.89 23.23
N VAL A 29 -7.73 40.09 22.18
CA VAL A 29 -9.04 40.75 22.24
C VAL A 29 -10.09 39.86 22.91
N GLY A 30 -10.09 38.55 22.65
CA GLY A 30 -10.95 37.58 23.29
C GLY A 30 -10.75 37.51 24.83
N LEU A 31 -9.49 37.50 25.27
CA LEU A 31 -9.15 37.52 26.71
C LEU A 31 -9.52 38.85 27.40
N TYR A 32 -9.46 39.97 26.69
CA TYR A 32 -9.81 41.27 27.28
C TYR A 32 -11.33 41.47 27.44
N PHE A 33 -12.17 40.92 26.59
CA PHE A 33 -13.63 41.11 26.62
C PHE A 33 -14.40 39.97 27.30
N TYR A 34 -13.82 38.79 27.43
CA TYR A 34 -14.49 37.58 27.95
C TYR A 34 -13.74 36.88 29.09
N GLY A 35 -12.61 37.41 29.54
CA GLY A 35 -11.78 36.80 30.58
C GLY A 35 -12.53 36.54 31.91
N ASP A 36 -13.37 37.45 32.31
CA ASP A 36 -14.15 37.31 33.55
C ASP A 36 -15.23 36.22 33.46
N GLN A 37 -15.77 35.93 32.28
CA GLN A 37 -16.74 34.85 32.07
C GLN A 37 -16.11 33.47 32.01
N ILE A 38 -14.89 33.39 31.50
CA ILE A 38 -14.12 32.13 31.44
C ILE A 38 -13.62 31.75 32.84
N LEU A 39 -13.14 32.71 33.62
CA LEU A 39 -12.71 32.49 35.01
C LEU A 39 -13.87 32.16 35.96
N ALA A 40 -15.09 32.67 35.72
CA ALA A 40 -16.28 32.35 36.50
C ALA A 40 -16.78 30.90 36.21
N ARG A 41 -16.53 30.34 35.01
CA ARG A 41 -16.86 28.94 34.69
C ARG A 41 -15.87 27.93 35.24
N LEU A 42 -14.62 28.32 35.47
CA LEU A 42 -13.59 27.45 36.04
C LEU A 42 -13.63 27.36 37.57
N ASN A 43 -14.29 28.30 38.27
CA ASN A 43 -14.35 28.39 39.73
C ASN A 43 -15.71 28.17 40.34
N GLY A 44 -16.74 27.79 39.58
CA GLY A 44 -18.05 27.41 40.11
C GLY A 44 -18.04 25.99 40.69
N PRO A 45 -18.75 25.71 41.78
CA PRO A 45 -18.87 24.35 42.29
C PRO A 45 -19.62 23.50 41.26
N ALA A 46 -19.00 22.39 40.83
CA ALA A 46 -19.62 21.41 39.96
C ALA A 46 -20.81 20.77 40.65
N GLU A 47 -22.02 21.15 40.27
CA GLU A 47 -23.20 20.32 40.51
C GLU A 47 -23.17 19.17 39.51
N THR A 48 -22.76 18.00 39.97
CA THR A 48 -22.92 16.74 39.26
C THR A 48 -24.39 16.43 39.06
N PRO A 49 -24.93 16.27 37.86
CA PRO A 49 -26.20 15.60 37.67
C PRO A 49 -26.02 14.16 38.12
N GLN A 50 -26.73 13.78 39.19
CA GLN A 50 -26.91 12.37 39.50
C GLN A 50 -27.82 11.78 38.43
N THR A 51 -27.21 11.19 37.42
CA THR A 51 -27.89 10.24 36.52
C THR A 51 -28.11 8.97 37.35
N GLU A 52 -29.37 8.69 37.67
CA GLU A 52 -29.76 7.41 38.28
C GLU A 52 -29.25 6.28 37.36
N ILE A 53 -28.32 5.50 37.86
CA ILE A 53 -27.88 4.22 37.21
C ILE A 53 -29.11 3.32 37.24
N PRO A 54 -29.67 2.89 36.10
CA PRO A 54 -30.71 1.87 36.09
C PRO A 54 -30.16 0.59 36.71
N ALA A 55 -30.95 -0.04 37.52
CA ALA A 55 -30.68 -1.22 38.30
C ALA A 55 -29.99 -2.34 37.51
N THR A 56 -28.96 -2.88 38.16
CA THR A 56 -28.37 -4.22 37.96
C THR A 56 -29.06 -5.06 36.89
N GLN A 57 -28.34 -5.24 35.74
CA GLN A 57 -28.63 -6.35 34.81
C GLN A 57 -28.66 -7.67 35.60
N PRO A 58 -29.63 -8.56 35.31
CA PRO A 58 -29.60 -9.89 35.88
C PRO A 58 -28.32 -10.59 35.48
N ALA A 59 -27.63 -11.23 36.42
CA ALA A 59 -26.45 -12.06 36.16
C ALA A 59 -26.77 -13.03 35.02
N VAL A 60 -26.09 -12.86 33.88
CA VAL A 60 -26.23 -13.74 32.73
C VAL A 60 -25.82 -15.13 33.20
N ASN A 61 -26.75 -16.08 33.14
CA ASN A 61 -26.45 -17.50 33.42
C ASN A 61 -25.36 -17.95 32.45
N SER A 62 -24.20 -18.33 32.94
CA SER A 62 -23.02 -18.73 32.18
C SER A 62 -23.23 -19.92 31.22
N SER A 63 -24.41 -20.51 31.19
CA SER A 63 -24.78 -21.61 30.31
C SER A 63 -25.39 -21.19 28.97
N ASN A 64 -25.56 -19.88 28.70
CA ASN A 64 -26.28 -19.39 27.51
C ASN A 64 -25.53 -18.19 26.81
N VAL A 65 -24.24 -18.02 27.05
CA VAL A 65 -23.43 -16.99 26.38
C VAL A 65 -23.05 -17.53 24.99
N PRO A 66 -23.28 -16.79 23.91
CA PRO A 66 -22.82 -17.17 22.56
C PRO A 66 -21.33 -17.54 22.52
N GLU A 67 -20.94 -18.36 21.58
CA GLU A 67 -19.52 -18.70 21.39
C GLU A 67 -18.74 -17.48 20.87
N TRP A 68 -19.34 -16.68 19.97
CA TRP A 68 -18.69 -15.58 19.30
C TRP A 68 -19.49 -14.28 19.32
N THR A 69 -18.77 -13.17 19.41
CA THR A 69 -19.19 -11.88 18.89
C THR A 69 -18.16 -11.37 17.90
N VAL A 70 -18.59 -11.23 16.66
CA VAL A 70 -17.83 -10.59 15.57
C VAL A 70 -18.20 -9.12 15.60
N ILE A 71 -17.18 -8.26 15.74
CA ILE A 71 -17.30 -6.80 15.87
C ILE A 71 -16.65 -6.20 14.62
N VAL A 72 -17.41 -5.48 13.81
CA VAL A 72 -16.93 -4.87 12.57
C VAL A 72 -16.94 -3.36 12.72
N TYR A 73 -15.75 -2.75 12.68
CA TYR A 73 -15.54 -1.32 12.63
C TYR A 73 -15.34 -0.93 11.17
N SER A 74 -16.39 -0.40 10.53
CA SER A 74 -16.41 -0.03 9.12
C SER A 74 -16.36 1.50 9.03
N ALA A 75 -15.17 2.05 8.73
CA ALA A 75 -14.94 3.46 8.55
C ALA A 75 -15.21 3.83 7.09
N ALA A 76 -16.49 3.77 6.69
CA ALA A 76 -16.92 3.93 5.29
C ALA A 76 -17.25 5.40 4.93
N ASP A 77 -16.76 6.37 5.71
CA ASP A 77 -16.81 7.78 5.32
C ASP A 77 -15.72 8.10 4.29
N ASP A 78 -15.86 7.48 3.12
CA ASP A 78 -14.93 7.53 2.00
C ASP A 78 -15.68 7.53 0.66
N GLU A 79 -15.21 8.30 -0.33
CA GLU A 79 -15.90 8.43 -1.62
C GLU A 79 -15.76 7.20 -2.53
N VAL A 80 -14.80 6.30 -2.27
CA VAL A 80 -14.49 5.16 -3.13
C VAL A 80 -14.96 3.84 -2.50
N LEU A 81 -14.69 3.61 -1.22
CA LEU A 81 -14.97 2.34 -0.55
C LEU A 81 -16.38 2.24 0.03
N GLU A 82 -17.11 3.36 0.22
CA GLU A 82 -18.41 3.38 0.89
C GLU A 82 -19.40 2.34 0.36
N GLU A 83 -19.57 2.26 -0.96
CA GLU A 83 -20.52 1.34 -1.60
C GLU A 83 -20.18 -0.12 -1.32
N ASN A 84 -18.91 -0.48 -1.40
CA ASN A 84 -18.42 -1.83 -1.14
C ASN A 84 -18.57 -2.20 0.34
N MET A 85 -18.17 -1.33 1.24
CA MET A 85 -18.29 -1.55 2.70
C MET A 85 -19.76 -1.59 3.17
N TRP A 86 -20.65 -0.85 2.49
CA TRP A 86 -22.09 -1.00 2.67
C TRP A 86 -22.57 -2.38 2.17
N PHE A 87 -22.04 -2.87 1.04
CA PHE A 87 -22.37 -4.17 0.49
C PHE A 87 -21.91 -5.30 1.43
N ASP A 88 -20.78 -5.17 2.11
CA ASP A 88 -20.31 -6.14 3.11
C ASP A 88 -21.33 -6.42 4.20
N ILE A 89 -22.11 -5.40 4.61
CA ILE A 89 -23.18 -5.61 5.59
C ILE A 89 -24.29 -6.48 4.99
N ASN A 90 -24.64 -6.29 3.71
CA ASN A 90 -25.62 -7.12 3.03
C ASN A 90 -25.09 -8.56 2.87
N GLU A 91 -23.78 -8.75 2.63
CA GLU A 91 -23.17 -10.08 2.70
C GLU A 91 -23.30 -10.72 4.10
N MET A 92 -23.02 -9.95 5.15
CA MET A 92 -23.18 -10.42 6.52
C MET A 92 -24.63 -10.81 6.82
N GLU A 93 -25.61 -10.12 6.23
CA GLU A 93 -27.04 -10.42 6.37
C GLU A 93 -27.43 -11.76 5.72
N LEU A 94 -26.73 -12.24 4.72
CA LEU A 94 -26.97 -13.58 4.19
C LEU A 94 -26.85 -14.68 5.28
N ILE A 95 -26.04 -14.43 6.31
CA ILE A 95 -25.82 -15.35 7.43
C ILE A 95 -26.57 -14.89 8.69
N GLY A 96 -26.39 -13.63 9.10
CA GLY A 96 -27.00 -13.04 10.28
C GLY A 96 -26.57 -13.61 11.63
N SER A 97 -26.90 -12.89 12.68
CA SER A 97 -26.68 -13.31 14.06
C SER A 97 -27.61 -14.50 14.43
N ASN A 98 -27.12 -15.35 15.34
CA ASN A 98 -27.88 -16.51 15.82
C ASN A 98 -27.60 -16.79 17.30
N SER A 99 -28.11 -17.87 17.86
CA SER A 99 -27.96 -18.20 19.29
C SER A 99 -26.50 -18.45 19.73
N GLN A 100 -25.57 -18.63 18.78
CA GLN A 100 -24.16 -18.96 19.05
C GLN A 100 -23.20 -17.87 18.55
N MET A 101 -23.68 -16.94 17.74
CA MET A 101 -22.86 -15.90 17.10
C MET A 101 -23.64 -14.60 16.99
N ASN A 102 -23.08 -13.52 17.54
CA ASN A 102 -23.51 -12.17 17.25
C ASN A 102 -22.60 -11.57 16.17
N ILE A 103 -23.17 -10.83 15.22
CA ILE A 103 -22.48 -9.98 14.26
C ILE A 103 -22.92 -8.56 14.55
N VAL A 104 -21.98 -7.70 14.96
CA VAL A 104 -22.24 -6.32 15.41
C VAL A 104 -21.38 -5.39 14.57
N VAL A 105 -22.02 -4.49 13.86
CA VAL A 105 -21.36 -3.55 12.94
C VAL A 105 -21.59 -2.13 13.38
N GLN A 106 -20.57 -1.29 13.31
CA GLN A 106 -20.70 0.16 13.19
C GLN A 106 -20.19 0.55 11.81
N ILE A 107 -21.00 1.27 11.06
CA ILE A 107 -20.63 1.85 9.77
C ILE A 107 -20.90 3.35 9.80
N ASP A 108 -19.96 4.12 9.32
CA ASP A 108 -20.08 5.54 9.03
C ASP A 108 -20.08 5.75 7.52
N ARG A 109 -21.00 6.52 6.96
CA ARG A 109 -21.16 6.67 5.51
C ARG A 109 -20.89 8.10 5.06
N TYR A 110 -20.22 8.22 3.93
CA TYR A 110 -19.84 9.49 3.33
C TYR A 110 -21.05 10.26 2.76
N ALA A 111 -21.18 11.53 3.13
CA ALA A 111 -22.34 12.36 2.76
C ALA A 111 -22.44 12.73 1.26
N LYS A 112 -21.41 12.44 0.45
CA LYS A 112 -21.36 12.75 -0.99
C LYS A 112 -21.05 11.54 -1.84
N GLY A 113 -20.99 10.35 -1.25
CA GLY A 113 -20.65 9.09 -1.91
C GLY A 113 -21.87 8.35 -2.45
N PHE A 114 -22.03 7.10 -2.00
CA PHE A 114 -23.07 6.19 -2.45
C PHE A 114 -24.49 6.65 -2.02
N THR A 115 -25.37 6.83 -2.98
CA THR A 115 -26.74 7.32 -2.75
C THR A 115 -27.79 6.22 -2.58
N GLY A 116 -27.38 4.95 -2.63
CA GLY A 116 -28.26 3.80 -2.42
C GLY A 116 -28.78 3.71 -0.98
N ASP A 117 -29.74 2.81 -0.77
CA ASP A 117 -30.37 2.50 0.53
C ASP A 117 -30.85 3.74 1.31
N GLY A 118 -31.43 4.72 0.59
CA GLY A 118 -32.06 5.90 1.18
C GLY A 118 -31.11 7.05 1.46
N ASP A 119 -29.89 7.04 0.95
CA ASP A 119 -28.94 8.18 0.96
C ASP A 119 -28.70 8.77 2.37
N TRP A 120 -28.52 7.88 3.36
CA TRP A 120 -28.17 8.29 4.73
C TRP A 120 -26.64 8.38 4.87
N SER A 121 -26.18 9.29 5.70
CA SER A 121 -24.77 9.61 5.90
C SER A 121 -24.45 9.88 7.36
N ASP A 122 -25.03 9.10 8.26
CA ASP A 122 -24.77 9.16 9.71
C ASP A 122 -24.17 7.82 10.18
N THR A 123 -23.42 7.84 11.26
CA THR A 123 -22.89 6.61 11.84
C THR A 123 -23.99 5.80 12.48
N ARG A 124 -24.11 4.54 12.09
CA ARG A 124 -25.12 3.59 12.58
C ARG A 124 -24.51 2.31 13.11
N ARG A 125 -25.15 1.79 14.16
CA ARG A 125 -24.80 0.48 14.74
C ARG A 125 -25.92 -0.52 14.46
N TYR A 126 -25.50 -1.72 14.05
CA TYR A 126 -26.40 -2.82 13.71
C TYR A 126 -26.07 -4.07 14.53
N LEU A 127 -27.11 -4.81 14.95
CA LEU A 127 -27.01 -6.25 15.16
C LEU A 127 -27.52 -6.90 13.88
N VAL A 128 -26.60 -7.48 13.12
CA VAL A 128 -26.93 -8.03 11.81
C VAL A 128 -27.88 -9.21 11.96
N THR A 129 -29.01 -9.15 11.24
CA THR A 129 -30.02 -10.21 11.21
C THR A 129 -30.07 -10.85 9.82
N GLN A 130 -30.42 -12.14 9.74
CA GLN A 130 -30.43 -12.83 8.46
C GLN A 130 -31.46 -12.24 7.49
N ASP A 131 -30.99 -11.91 6.30
CA ASP A 131 -31.79 -11.47 5.16
C ASP A 131 -31.19 -11.99 3.85
N SER A 132 -31.83 -11.75 2.72
CA SER A 132 -31.36 -12.14 1.38
C SER A 132 -31.53 -11.03 0.34
N ASP A 133 -31.89 -9.83 0.77
CA ASP A 133 -31.95 -8.63 -0.06
C ASP A 133 -30.56 -8.01 -0.09
N LEU A 134 -29.93 -7.92 -1.25
CA LEU A 134 -28.60 -7.33 -1.40
C LEU A 134 -28.63 -5.83 -1.74
N ASP A 135 -29.83 -5.28 -1.93
CA ASP A 135 -30.02 -3.87 -2.31
C ASP A 135 -30.32 -2.96 -1.09
N HIS A 136 -30.57 -3.54 0.10
CA HIS A 136 -30.93 -2.77 1.31
C HIS A 136 -30.44 -3.46 2.59
N ILE A 137 -29.87 -2.71 3.52
CA ILE A 137 -29.62 -3.21 4.88
C ILE A 137 -30.95 -3.38 5.60
N ALA A 138 -31.41 -4.63 5.72
CA ALA A 138 -32.67 -4.98 6.39
C ALA A 138 -32.52 -5.10 7.92
N SER A 139 -31.32 -5.19 8.44
CA SER A 139 -31.04 -5.26 9.88
C SER A 139 -31.51 -4.00 10.59
N PRO A 140 -32.12 -4.16 11.80
CA PRO A 140 -32.56 -2.99 12.54
C PRO A 140 -31.37 -2.15 13.05
N VAL A 141 -31.44 -0.84 12.86
CA VAL A 141 -30.54 0.09 13.52
C VAL A 141 -30.74 -0.02 15.03
N VAL A 142 -29.74 -0.47 15.76
CA VAL A 142 -29.83 -0.57 17.24
C VAL A 142 -29.42 0.72 17.91
N GLU A 143 -28.59 1.53 17.24
CA GLU A 143 -28.23 2.88 17.68
C GLU A 143 -27.81 3.72 16.47
N SER A 144 -28.33 4.98 16.39
CA SER A 144 -27.79 6.00 15.50
C SER A 144 -26.96 6.96 16.35
N VAL A 145 -25.67 7.04 16.05
CA VAL A 145 -24.70 7.82 16.84
C VAL A 145 -24.62 9.27 16.33
N GLY A 146 -25.10 9.50 15.11
CA GLY A 146 -24.87 10.75 14.39
C GLY A 146 -23.52 10.70 13.68
N GLU A 147 -23.09 11.81 13.14
CA GLU A 147 -21.76 11.94 12.54
C GLU A 147 -20.68 11.81 13.60
N VAL A 148 -19.67 10.96 13.35
CA VAL A 148 -18.50 10.79 14.22
C VAL A 148 -17.25 10.69 13.35
N ASP A 149 -16.13 11.14 13.84
CA ASP A 149 -14.83 10.98 13.21
C ASP A 149 -14.33 9.53 13.44
N THR A 150 -14.33 8.72 12.39
CA THR A 150 -13.85 7.32 12.43
C THR A 150 -12.33 7.20 12.51
N GLY A 151 -11.57 8.21 12.10
CA GLY A 151 -10.13 8.32 12.34
C GLY A 151 -9.78 8.70 13.78
N ASN A 152 -10.77 8.91 14.66
CA ASN A 152 -10.53 9.26 16.04
C ASN A 152 -10.47 8.03 16.96
N PRO A 153 -9.39 7.85 17.76
CA PRO A 153 -9.25 6.73 18.69
C PRO A 153 -10.44 6.53 19.63
N GLN A 154 -11.10 7.62 20.05
CA GLN A 154 -12.24 7.55 20.96
C GLN A 154 -13.46 6.88 20.32
N THR A 155 -13.68 7.07 19.02
CA THR A 155 -14.77 6.43 18.26
C THR A 155 -14.61 4.91 18.26
N LEU A 156 -13.38 4.41 18.00
CA LEU A 156 -13.06 2.98 18.09
C LEU A 156 -13.26 2.44 19.50
N ILE A 157 -12.77 3.15 20.52
CA ILE A 157 -12.92 2.77 21.94
C ILE A 157 -14.39 2.65 22.32
N ASP A 158 -15.19 3.63 21.97
CA ASP A 158 -16.61 3.70 22.35
C ASP A 158 -17.41 2.58 21.70
N PHE A 159 -17.22 2.35 20.41
CA PHE A 159 -17.92 1.30 19.69
C PHE A 159 -17.56 -0.09 20.20
N VAL A 160 -16.29 -0.44 20.24
CA VAL A 160 -15.86 -1.80 20.62
C VAL A 160 -16.17 -2.09 22.08
N THR A 161 -16.02 -1.08 22.98
CA THR A 161 -16.43 -1.21 24.36
C THR A 161 -17.94 -1.47 24.47
N TRP A 162 -18.75 -0.69 23.74
CA TRP A 162 -20.22 -0.86 23.69
C TRP A 162 -20.60 -2.25 23.15
N ALA A 163 -19.98 -2.70 22.06
CA ALA A 163 -20.26 -3.99 21.47
C ALA A 163 -19.99 -5.15 22.45
N ILE A 164 -18.85 -5.16 23.12
CA ILE A 164 -18.49 -6.19 24.12
C ILE A 164 -19.46 -6.19 25.30
N GLN A 165 -19.87 -5.01 25.76
CA GLN A 165 -20.78 -4.88 26.92
C GLN A 165 -22.22 -5.30 26.59
N HIS A 166 -22.72 -5.02 25.38
CA HIS A 166 -24.09 -5.32 24.96
C HIS A 166 -24.25 -6.75 24.39
N TYR A 167 -23.20 -7.27 23.78
CA TYR A 167 -23.19 -8.60 23.13
C TYR A 167 -22.09 -9.49 23.68
N PRO A 168 -22.18 -9.88 24.98
CA PRO A 168 -21.14 -10.71 25.59
C PRO A 168 -21.09 -12.11 24.95
N ALA A 169 -19.86 -12.57 24.69
CA ALA A 169 -19.58 -13.88 24.14
C ALA A 169 -18.34 -14.52 24.81
N LYS A 170 -18.03 -15.76 24.47
CA LYS A 170 -16.83 -16.42 24.97
C LYS A 170 -15.58 -15.99 24.21
N LYS A 171 -15.73 -15.64 22.93
CA LYS A 171 -14.67 -15.22 22.02
C LYS A 171 -15.10 -13.96 21.26
N TYR A 172 -14.14 -13.10 20.96
CA TYR A 172 -14.38 -11.89 20.21
C TYR A 172 -13.44 -11.83 19.01
N ALA A 173 -13.99 -11.56 17.83
CA ALA A 173 -13.23 -11.17 16.65
C ALA A 173 -13.47 -9.67 16.41
N LEU A 174 -12.40 -8.93 16.18
CA LEU A 174 -12.43 -7.53 15.75
C LEU A 174 -12.02 -7.47 14.29
N VAL A 175 -12.87 -6.95 13.43
CA VAL A 175 -12.60 -6.61 12.03
C VAL A 175 -12.49 -5.11 11.95
N MET A 176 -11.42 -4.60 11.36
CA MET A 176 -11.24 -3.19 11.04
C MET A 176 -11.20 -3.07 9.53
N SER A 177 -12.15 -2.31 8.97
CA SER A 177 -12.36 -2.20 7.52
C SER A 177 -12.30 -0.74 7.08
N ASP A 178 -11.44 -0.44 6.12
CA ASP A 178 -11.21 0.81 5.41
C ASP A 178 -9.89 0.73 4.62
N HIS A 179 -9.33 1.88 4.22
CA HIS A 179 -7.94 1.99 3.75
C HIS A 179 -6.95 1.58 4.82
N GLY A 180 -5.82 1.01 4.40
CA GLY A 180 -4.71 0.64 5.27
C GLY A 180 -3.36 1.00 4.66
N GLY A 181 -2.44 1.48 5.48
CA GLY A 181 -1.09 1.91 5.11
C GLY A 181 0.03 1.17 5.84
N GLY A 182 -0.26 -0.02 6.38
CA GLY A 182 0.74 -0.79 7.12
C GLY A 182 1.20 -0.08 8.40
N TRP A 183 2.50 0.17 8.54
CA TRP A 183 3.06 0.81 9.72
C TRP A 183 2.59 2.27 9.91
N THR A 184 2.05 2.92 8.88
CA THR A 184 1.49 4.28 9.00
C THR A 184 0.14 4.27 9.71
N GLY A 185 -0.63 3.19 9.59
CA GLY A 185 -2.00 3.08 10.11
C GLY A 185 -3.04 3.03 9.01
N GLY A 186 -4.13 3.77 9.16
CA GLY A 186 -5.26 3.81 8.24
C GLY A 186 -6.56 4.16 8.95
N PHE A 187 -7.71 3.80 8.36
CA PHE A 187 -9.03 4.03 8.93
C PHE A 187 -9.35 5.51 9.04
N SER A 188 -9.44 6.14 7.90
CA SER A 188 -9.62 7.59 7.73
C SER A 188 -11.08 8.03 7.81
N ASP A 189 -11.28 9.35 7.80
CA ASP A 189 -12.60 9.98 7.77
C ASP A 189 -12.55 11.24 6.90
N MET A 190 -13.29 11.23 5.79
CA MET A 190 -13.30 12.35 4.83
C MET A 190 -14.23 13.49 5.24
N SER A 191 -15.19 13.25 6.15
CA SER A 191 -16.10 14.28 6.66
C SER A 191 -15.55 15.02 7.87
N ALA A 192 -14.44 14.56 8.47
CA ALA A 192 -13.78 15.25 9.58
C ALA A 192 -13.35 16.68 9.18
N ASP A 193 -13.34 17.60 10.15
CA ASP A 193 -12.92 19.01 9.95
C ASP A 193 -11.47 19.13 9.44
N SER A 194 -10.65 18.11 9.64
CA SER A 194 -9.29 17.91 9.11
C SER A 194 -9.10 16.43 8.83
N TYR A 195 -8.24 16.10 7.89
CA TYR A 195 -7.86 14.70 7.64
C TYR A 195 -7.54 14.00 8.97
N SER A 196 -8.19 12.89 9.21
CA SER A 196 -8.10 12.11 10.44
C SER A 196 -7.95 10.65 10.05
N ASP A 197 -6.96 9.97 10.65
CA ASP A 197 -6.68 8.55 10.48
C ASP A 197 -6.15 7.95 11.78
N LEU A 198 -6.26 6.64 11.94
CA LEU A 198 -5.75 5.91 13.11
C LEU A 198 -4.32 5.42 12.84
N SER A 199 -3.34 6.02 13.49
CA SER A 199 -1.98 5.50 13.52
C SER A 199 -1.88 4.17 14.30
N ILE A 200 -0.85 3.36 14.05
CA ILE A 200 -0.62 2.11 14.81
C ILE A 200 -0.53 2.36 16.33
N PRO A 201 0.18 3.39 16.85
CA PRO A 201 0.14 3.72 18.28
C PRO A 201 -1.25 4.03 18.83
N GLU A 202 -2.11 4.67 18.04
CA GLU A 202 -3.49 4.99 18.45
C GLU A 202 -4.37 3.76 18.45
N ILE A 203 -4.25 2.86 17.47
CA ILE A 203 -4.92 1.55 17.47
C ILE A 203 -4.51 0.76 18.71
N VAL A 204 -3.21 0.67 19.02
CA VAL A 204 -2.69 -0.01 20.22
C VAL A 204 -3.27 0.59 21.49
N SER A 205 -3.22 1.91 21.65
CA SER A 205 -3.75 2.59 22.85
C SER A 205 -5.26 2.44 22.99
N SER A 206 -6.00 2.41 21.88
CA SER A 206 -7.44 2.17 21.86
C SER A 206 -7.76 0.76 22.35
N ILE A 207 -7.06 -0.26 21.86
CA ILE A 207 -7.24 -1.64 22.30
C ILE A 207 -6.88 -1.79 23.80
N GLU A 208 -5.83 -1.16 24.28
CA GLU A 208 -5.49 -1.12 25.71
C GLU A 208 -6.62 -0.52 26.54
N GLN A 209 -7.22 0.57 26.10
CA GLN A 209 -8.34 1.22 26.79
C GLN A 209 -9.62 0.37 26.74
N ILE A 210 -9.92 -0.26 25.60
CA ILE A 210 -11.04 -1.21 25.47
C ILE A 210 -10.91 -2.36 26.47
N ARG A 211 -9.71 -2.94 26.59
CA ARG A 211 -9.44 -4.00 27.57
C ARG A 211 -9.66 -3.54 29.01
N GLN A 212 -9.23 -2.33 29.34
CA GLN A 212 -9.47 -1.74 30.67
C GLN A 212 -10.97 -1.53 30.94
N ASN A 213 -11.72 -1.04 29.96
CA ASN A 213 -13.15 -0.75 30.09
C ASN A 213 -14.02 -2.01 30.20
N THR A 214 -13.60 -3.12 29.57
CA THR A 214 -14.39 -4.35 29.42
C THR A 214 -13.91 -5.52 30.28
N GLY A 215 -12.63 -5.50 30.68
CA GLY A 215 -11.96 -6.63 31.32
C GLY A 215 -11.61 -7.76 30.35
N LEU A 216 -11.67 -7.52 29.04
CA LEU A 216 -11.22 -8.48 28.02
C LEU A 216 -9.71 -8.71 28.17
N ASP A 217 -9.28 -9.95 28.17
CA ASP A 217 -7.84 -10.29 28.20
C ASP A 217 -7.23 -10.13 26.81
N LYS A 218 -7.76 -10.85 25.81
CA LYS A 218 -7.37 -10.76 24.41
C LYS A 218 -8.58 -10.97 23.49
N PHE A 219 -8.51 -10.37 22.29
CA PHE A 219 -9.33 -10.85 21.19
C PHE A 219 -8.89 -12.25 20.77
N GLU A 220 -9.83 -13.06 20.33
CA GLU A 220 -9.47 -14.35 19.70
C GLU A 220 -8.86 -14.11 18.32
N LEU A 221 -9.36 -13.09 17.60
CA LEU A 221 -8.88 -12.68 16.30
C LEU A 221 -8.96 -11.15 16.18
N ILE A 222 -7.92 -10.53 15.62
CA ILE A 222 -7.97 -9.21 14.99
C ILE A 222 -7.70 -9.41 13.51
N THR A 223 -8.56 -8.91 12.64
CA THR A 223 -8.37 -8.96 11.19
C THR A 223 -8.54 -7.59 10.58
N PHE A 224 -7.74 -7.32 9.58
CA PHE A 224 -7.78 -6.09 8.82
C PHE A 224 -8.35 -6.38 7.44
N ASP A 225 -9.48 -5.78 7.16
CA ASP A 225 -10.05 -5.64 5.83
C ASP A 225 -9.56 -4.28 5.30
N ALA A 226 -8.27 -4.22 5.07
CA ALA A 226 -7.51 -3.00 4.80
C ALA A 226 -6.16 -3.35 4.17
N CYS A 227 -5.72 -2.52 3.22
CA CYS A 227 -4.51 -2.70 2.44
C CYS A 227 -3.24 -2.72 3.30
N LEU A 228 -2.23 -3.50 2.91
CA LEU A 228 -0.84 -3.39 3.38
C LEU A 228 -0.62 -3.64 4.89
N MET A 229 -1.63 -4.10 5.65
CA MET A 229 -1.53 -4.31 7.10
C MET A 229 -0.76 -5.57 7.49
N GLY A 230 -0.36 -6.42 6.53
CA GLY A 230 0.38 -7.67 6.71
C GLY A 230 1.87 -7.47 7.03
N GLN A 231 2.22 -6.53 7.91
CA GLN A 231 3.59 -6.14 8.22
C GLN A 231 4.01 -6.56 9.62
N ILE A 232 5.32 -6.86 9.78
CA ILE A 232 5.90 -7.20 11.09
C ILE A 232 5.74 -6.06 12.10
N GLU A 233 5.75 -4.80 11.64
CA GLU A 233 5.52 -3.60 12.46
C GLU A 233 4.13 -3.62 13.09
N VAL A 234 3.11 -4.01 12.30
CA VAL A 234 1.72 -4.12 12.74
C VAL A 234 1.56 -5.33 13.66
N PHE A 235 2.01 -6.50 13.23
CA PHE A 235 1.94 -7.72 14.03
C PHE A 235 2.74 -7.61 15.32
N GLY A 236 3.95 -7.05 15.27
CA GLY A 236 4.82 -6.80 16.43
C GLY A 236 4.24 -5.81 17.43
N SER A 237 3.37 -4.90 16.99
CA SER A 237 2.67 -3.95 17.85
C SER A 237 1.42 -4.56 18.50
N LEU A 238 0.72 -5.48 17.81
CA LEU A 238 -0.62 -5.93 18.18
C LEU A 238 -0.68 -7.36 18.77
N TYR A 239 0.36 -8.20 18.65
CA TYR A 239 0.33 -9.58 19.15
C TYR A 239 0.00 -9.72 20.66
N PRO A 240 0.28 -8.73 21.54
CA PRO A 240 -0.12 -8.87 22.94
C PRO A 240 -1.63 -8.85 23.17
N TYR A 241 -2.41 -8.43 22.17
CA TYR A 241 -3.84 -8.12 22.32
C TYR A 241 -4.77 -9.12 21.62
N SER A 242 -4.22 -10.03 20.80
CA SER A 242 -4.99 -11.06 20.10
C SER A 242 -4.31 -12.44 20.21
N ASN A 243 -5.06 -13.51 19.91
CA ASN A 243 -4.50 -14.85 19.75
C ASN A 243 -4.07 -15.10 18.30
N TYR A 244 -4.81 -14.55 17.35
CA TYR A 244 -4.52 -14.63 15.91
C TYR A 244 -4.74 -13.27 15.28
N MET A 245 -4.05 -13.01 14.16
CA MET A 245 -4.22 -11.83 13.32
C MET A 245 -4.31 -12.26 11.86
N VAL A 246 -5.12 -11.55 11.07
CA VAL A 246 -5.23 -11.75 9.61
C VAL A 246 -5.06 -10.40 8.93
N ALA A 247 -4.20 -10.34 7.91
CA ALA A 247 -3.95 -9.13 7.13
C ALA A 247 -3.31 -9.46 5.77
N SER A 248 -3.38 -8.52 4.84
CA SER A 248 -2.74 -8.59 3.53
C SER A 248 -1.41 -7.82 3.52
N GLU A 249 -0.41 -8.36 2.84
CA GLU A 249 0.85 -7.68 2.54
C GLU A 249 0.68 -6.67 1.39
N GLU A 250 -0.27 -6.95 0.49
CA GLU A 250 -0.60 -6.16 -0.70
C GLU A 250 -1.92 -5.42 -0.51
N VAL A 251 -2.30 -4.61 -1.48
CA VAL A 251 -3.63 -3.98 -1.57
C VAL A 251 -4.71 -5.04 -1.55
N ILE A 252 -5.77 -4.79 -0.79
CA ILE A 252 -7.01 -5.59 -0.80
C ILE A 252 -7.93 -5.00 -1.87
N PRO A 253 -8.49 -5.82 -2.79
CA PRO A 253 -9.51 -5.35 -3.72
C PRO A 253 -10.70 -4.69 -3.01
N GLY A 254 -11.34 -3.73 -3.66
CA GLY A 254 -12.39 -2.92 -3.04
C GLY A 254 -13.60 -3.70 -2.50
N TYR A 255 -13.84 -4.93 -2.97
CA TYR A 255 -14.88 -5.82 -2.43
C TYR A 255 -14.50 -6.50 -1.08
N GLY A 256 -13.29 -6.30 -0.57
CA GLY A 256 -12.87 -6.70 0.77
C GLY A 256 -12.81 -8.22 1.02
N LEU A 257 -13.09 -8.59 2.27
CA LEU A 257 -13.12 -9.99 2.73
C LEU A 257 -14.50 -10.63 2.44
N SER A 258 -14.52 -11.85 1.91
CA SER A 258 -15.76 -12.60 1.54
C SER A 258 -16.63 -12.92 2.77
N TYR A 259 -17.34 -11.94 3.34
CA TYR A 259 -18.03 -12.04 4.65
C TYR A 259 -19.05 -13.16 4.71
N ALA A 260 -19.88 -13.33 3.69
CA ALA A 260 -20.87 -14.43 3.68
C ALA A 260 -20.23 -15.81 3.77
N ALA A 261 -19.08 -15.99 3.13
CA ALA A 261 -18.41 -17.29 3.07
C ALA A 261 -17.81 -17.69 4.43
N TRP A 262 -16.95 -16.86 5.03
CA TRP A 262 -16.31 -17.24 6.29
C TRP A 262 -17.25 -17.17 7.50
N LEU A 263 -18.20 -16.21 7.54
CA LEU A 263 -19.26 -16.18 8.57
C LEU A 263 -20.17 -17.40 8.45
N GLY A 264 -20.46 -17.85 7.24
CA GLY A 264 -21.22 -19.09 7.00
C GLY A 264 -20.51 -20.32 7.56
N GLN A 265 -19.19 -20.43 7.42
CA GLN A 265 -18.39 -21.50 8.04
C GLN A 265 -18.40 -21.40 9.57
N LEU A 266 -18.27 -20.19 10.12
CA LEU A 266 -18.34 -19.95 11.56
C LEU A 266 -19.73 -20.31 12.13
N ALA A 267 -20.82 -19.93 11.44
CA ALA A 267 -22.18 -20.25 11.83
C ALA A 267 -22.46 -21.77 11.84
N GLN A 268 -21.84 -22.51 10.90
CA GLN A 268 -21.94 -23.99 10.86
C GLN A 268 -21.10 -24.66 11.95
N ASN A 269 -20.00 -24.07 12.36
CA ASN A 269 -19.12 -24.59 13.42
C ASN A 269 -18.74 -23.51 14.44
N PRO A 270 -19.65 -23.07 15.31
CA PRO A 270 -19.35 -22.01 16.29
C PRO A 270 -18.30 -22.42 17.35
N SER A 271 -17.99 -23.71 17.46
CA SER A 271 -16.95 -24.22 18.38
C SER A 271 -15.52 -23.99 17.84
N MET A 272 -15.38 -23.55 16.59
CA MET A 272 -14.12 -23.19 15.95
C MET A 272 -13.31 -22.24 16.85
N ASP A 273 -12.00 -22.38 16.89
CA ASP A 273 -11.08 -21.46 17.55
C ASP A 273 -10.57 -20.38 16.57
N GLY A 274 -9.68 -19.51 17.04
CA GLY A 274 -9.11 -18.46 16.22
C GLY A 274 -8.32 -18.98 15.02
N ASN A 275 -7.62 -20.11 15.17
CA ASN A 275 -6.95 -20.77 14.05
C ASN A 275 -7.94 -21.21 12.97
N GLY A 276 -9.01 -21.88 13.38
CA GLY A 276 -10.05 -22.30 12.44
C GLY A 276 -10.71 -21.13 11.74
N LEU A 277 -10.97 -20.01 12.45
CA LEU A 277 -11.56 -18.82 11.86
C LEU A 277 -10.60 -18.11 10.90
N SER A 278 -9.33 -18.00 11.27
CA SER A 278 -8.29 -17.43 10.40
C SER A 278 -8.16 -18.22 9.09
N ASN A 279 -8.11 -19.55 9.18
CA ASN A 279 -8.11 -20.42 7.99
C ASN A 279 -9.38 -20.26 7.13
N SER A 280 -10.54 -20.03 7.75
CA SER A 280 -11.78 -19.74 7.02
C SER A 280 -11.66 -18.45 6.21
N ILE A 281 -11.21 -17.37 6.82
CA ILE A 281 -11.05 -16.06 6.16
C ILE A 281 -10.09 -16.19 5.00
N VAL A 282 -8.87 -16.68 5.21
CA VAL A 282 -7.85 -16.80 4.17
C VAL A 282 -8.28 -17.73 3.02
N SER A 283 -8.91 -18.88 3.33
CA SER A 283 -9.29 -19.85 2.31
C SER A 283 -10.48 -19.42 1.45
N THR A 284 -11.34 -18.52 1.94
CA THR A 284 -12.51 -18.04 1.20
C THR A 284 -12.26 -16.72 0.46
N TYR A 285 -11.15 -16.07 0.75
CA TYR A 285 -10.80 -14.79 0.19
C TYR A 285 -10.79 -14.80 -1.35
N VAL A 286 -11.40 -13.82 -1.99
CA VAL A 286 -11.65 -13.65 -3.43
C VAL A 286 -12.60 -14.73 -4.00
N LEU A 287 -12.21 -15.98 -3.93
CA LEU A 287 -12.88 -17.10 -4.62
C LEU A 287 -14.36 -17.30 -4.26
N ASN A 288 -14.77 -16.85 -3.10
CA ASN A 288 -16.13 -17.05 -2.58
C ASN A 288 -16.83 -15.71 -2.27
N ASP A 289 -16.35 -14.64 -2.85
CA ASP A 289 -16.93 -13.33 -2.67
C ASP A 289 -18.32 -13.24 -3.31
N THR A 290 -19.29 -12.61 -2.63
CA THR A 290 -20.67 -12.54 -3.09
C THR A 290 -20.82 -11.52 -4.22
N LEU A 291 -20.12 -10.39 -4.17
CA LEU A 291 -20.18 -9.39 -5.22
C LEU A 291 -19.70 -9.97 -6.54
N LEU A 292 -18.57 -10.68 -6.55
CA LEU A 292 -18.04 -11.33 -7.73
C LEU A 292 -18.96 -12.44 -8.26
N THR A 293 -19.55 -13.25 -7.37
CA THR A 293 -20.41 -14.37 -7.77
C THR A 293 -21.78 -13.92 -8.21
N GLU A 294 -22.39 -12.90 -7.63
CA GLU A 294 -23.66 -12.31 -8.04
C GLU A 294 -23.51 -11.48 -9.32
N ALA A 295 -22.39 -10.79 -9.52
CA ALA A 295 -22.06 -10.15 -10.79
C ALA A 295 -21.90 -11.15 -11.94
N ARG A 296 -21.87 -12.46 -11.64
CA ARG A 296 -21.67 -13.54 -12.60
C ARG A 296 -20.34 -13.46 -13.34
N SER A 297 -19.33 -13.03 -12.64
CA SER A 297 -17.96 -13.03 -13.15
C SER A 297 -17.58 -14.43 -13.63
N SER A 298 -16.84 -14.48 -14.72
CA SER A 298 -16.33 -15.75 -15.23
C SER A 298 -15.26 -16.32 -14.29
N ALA A 299 -14.95 -17.59 -14.44
CA ALA A 299 -13.86 -18.17 -13.67
C ALA A 299 -12.49 -17.56 -14.02
N GLU A 300 -12.36 -17.05 -15.24
CA GLU A 300 -11.18 -16.34 -15.71
C GLU A 300 -11.07 -14.96 -15.04
N GLU A 301 -12.15 -14.19 -14.92
CA GLU A 301 -12.19 -12.91 -14.20
C GLU A 301 -11.88 -13.09 -12.71
N ILE A 302 -12.51 -14.04 -12.03
CA ILE A 302 -12.20 -14.33 -10.61
C ILE A 302 -10.73 -14.75 -10.43
N ALA A 303 -10.18 -15.57 -11.34
CA ALA A 303 -8.78 -15.97 -11.26
C ALA A 303 -7.82 -14.79 -11.53
N GLN A 304 -8.26 -13.81 -12.28
CA GLN A 304 -7.51 -12.59 -12.52
C GLN A 304 -7.47 -11.71 -11.26
N GLU A 305 -8.60 -11.45 -10.62
CA GLU A 305 -8.69 -10.77 -9.33
C GLU A 305 -7.79 -11.44 -8.28
N GLU A 306 -7.86 -12.78 -8.17
CA GLU A 306 -7.01 -13.53 -7.26
C GLU A 306 -5.51 -13.40 -7.57
N SER A 307 -5.14 -13.10 -8.83
CA SER A 307 -3.76 -13.24 -9.30
C SER A 307 -2.77 -12.28 -8.63
N THR A 308 -3.23 -11.14 -8.12
CA THR A 308 -2.43 -10.07 -7.50
C THR A 308 -2.66 -9.93 -6.00
N THR A 309 -3.49 -10.77 -5.38
CA THR A 309 -3.84 -10.64 -3.97
C THR A 309 -2.93 -11.44 -3.06
N THR A 310 -2.83 -11.00 -1.81
CA THR A 310 -2.22 -11.75 -0.70
C THR A 310 -3.13 -11.71 0.51
N LEU A 311 -3.10 -12.74 1.35
CA LEU A 311 -3.73 -12.73 2.67
C LEU A 311 -3.07 -13.77 3.57
N SER A 312 -2.67 -13.38 4.76
CA SER A 312 -2.01 -14.26 5.70
C SER A 312 -2.64 -14.22 7.09
N ALA A 313 -2.49 -15.32 7.82
CA ALA A 313 -2.91 -15.44 9.21
C ALA A 313 -1.73 -15.81 10.11
N ILE A 314 -1.58 -15.06 11.22
CA ILE A 314 -0.45 -15.16 12.13
C ILE A 314 -0.92 -15.64 13.50
N GLU A 315 -0.22 -16.65 14.08
CA GLU A 315 -0.37 -17.00 15.50
C GLU A 315 0.41 -16.00 16.36
N SER A 316 -0.28 -15.13 17.08
CA SER A 316 0.30 -14.05 17.88
C SER A 316 1.36 -14.53 18.90
N ALA A 317 1.18 -15.74 19.44
CA ALA A 317 2.12 -16.33 20.39
C ALA A 317 3.51 -16.62 19.80
N ARG A 318 3.65 -16.65 18.47
CA ARG A 318 4.90 -16.90 17.75
C ARG A 318 5.63 -15.62 17.34
N VAL A 319 4.96 -14.49 17.35
CA VAL A 319 5.54 -13.21 16.92
C VAL A 319 6.83 -12.85 17.70
N PRO A 320 6.91 -13.03 19.04
CA PRO A 320 8.18 -12.76 19.76
C PRO A 320 9.36 -13.63 19.30
N ASP A 321 9.13 -14.90 19.00
CA ASP A 321 10.17 -15.80 18.50
C ASP A 321 10.63 -15.37 17.09
N MET A 322 9.69 -14.92 16.26
CA MET A 322 9.96 -14.41 14.92
C MET A 322 10.77 -13.12 14.96
N ILE A 323 10.38 -12.13 15.79
CA ILE A 323 11.16 -10.90 15.99
C ILE A 323 12.57 -11.25 16.51
N GLY A 324 12.69 -12.21 17.42
CA GLY A 324 13.99 -12.68 17.94
C GLY A 324 14.87 -13.28 16.83
N ALA A 325 14.29 -14.04 15.90
CA ALA A 325 15.02 -14.59 14.75
C ALA A 325 15.38 -13.49 13.73
N MET A 326 14.48 -12.53 13.47
CA MET A 326 14.77 -11.34 12.67
C MET A 326 15.94 -10.55 13.24
N ASN A 327 15.98 -10.30 14.54
CA ASN A 327 17.08 -9.60 15.20
C ASN A 327 18.43 -10.31 15.03
N GLN A 328 18.45 -11.65 15.05
CA GLN A 328 19.66 -12.43 14.78
C GLN A 328 20.10 -12.30 13.32
N PHE A 329 19.16 -12.38 12.40
CA PHE A 329 19.43 -12.22 10.97
C PHE A 329 19.92 -10.79 10.66
N VAL A 330 19.25 -9.76 11.18
CA VAL A 330 19.64 -8.35 11.06
C VAL A 330 21.07 -8.14 11.60
N THR A 331 21.39 -8.70 12.76
CA THR A 331 22.74 -8.64 13.30
C THR A 331 23.78 -9.31 12.38
N ALA A 332 23.45 -10.44 11.77
CA ALA A 332 24.37 -11.14 10.87
C ALA A 332 24.65 -10.33 9.59
N ILE A 333 23.62 -9.71 8.97
CA ILE A 333 23.79 -8.92 7.75
C ILE A 333 24.60 -7.62 7.94
N THR A 334 24.85 -7.18 9.18
CA THR A 334 25.81 -6.08 9.42
C THR A 334 27.25 -6.48 9.09
N SER A 335 27.54 -7.77 8.99
CA SER A 335 28.88 -8.30 8.73
C SER A 335 29.20 -8.47 7.24
N VAL A 336 28.21 -8.34 6.37
CA VAL A 336 28.37 -8.43 4.91
C VAL A 336 28.46 -7.03 4.28
N ASP A 337 28.89 -6.98 3.02
CA ASP A 337 28.93 -5.73 2.27
C ASP A 337 27.50 -5.15 2.18
N GLN A 338 27.34 -3.90 2.56
CA GLN A 338 26.02 -3.27 2.60
C GLN A 338 25.45 -2.99 1.17
N SER A 339 26.30 -2.95 0.15
CA SER A 339 25.85 -2.95 -1.24
C SER A 339 25.12 -4.26 -1.62
N LEU A 340 25.58 -5.39 -1.07
CA LEU A 340 24.92 -6.69 -1.25
C LEU A 340 23.54 -6.74 -0.54
N VAL A 341 23.42 -6.07 0.60
CA VAL A 341 22.13 -5.94 1.29
C VAL A 341 21.15 -5.07 0.48
N ALA A 342 21.65 -3.98 -0.11
CA ALA A 342 20.86 -3.14 -1.01
C ALA A 342 20.45 -3.90 -2.30
N GLU A 343 21.35 -4.74 -2.86
CA GLU A 343 21.03 -5.65 -3.96
C GLU A 343 19.90 -6.61 -3.57
N ALA A 344 20.01 -7.25 -2.42
CA ALA A 344 18.97 -8.16 -1.93
C ALA A 344 17.62 -7.46 -1.75
N ARG A 345 17.63 -6.23 -1.19
CA ARG A 345 16.43 -5.40 -1.07
C ARG A 345 15.77 -5.17 -2.43
N THR A 346 16.55 -4.77 -3.44
CA THR A 346 16.06 -4.43 -4.78
C THR A 346 15.39 -5.62 -5.47
N TYR A 347 15.88 -6.83 -5.22
CA TYR A 347 15.37 -8.05 -5.88
C TYR A 347 14.38 -8.85 -5.02
N THR A 348 14.00 -8.35 -3.84
CA THR A 348 12.98 -8.99 -3.00
C THR A 348 11.58 -8.67 -3.51
N ARG A 349 10.62 -9.62 -3.36
CA ARG A 349 9.20 -9.35 -3.57
C ARG A 349 8.80 -8.08 -2.85
N SER A 350 8.29 -7.12 -3.56
CA SER A 350 7.82 -5.84 -3.05
C SER A 350 6.32 -5.69 -3.25
N TYR A 351 5.74 -4.81 -2.46
CA TYR A 351 4.32 -4.49 -2.44
C TYR A 351 4.11 -3.01 -2.76
N PHE A 352 2.89 -2.61 -2.92
CA PHE A 352 2.52 -1.29 -3.38
C PHE A 352 3.15 -0.17 -2.52
N SER A 353 3.55 0.94 -3.15
CA SER A 353 4.17 2.07 -2.46
C SER A 353 3.12 3.08 -1.96
N LEU A 354 3.22 3.51 -0.70
CA LEU A 354 2.41 4.59 -0.14
C LEU A 354 2.88 5.99 -0.56
N PHE A 355 4.07 6.09 -1.13
CA PHE A 355 4.73 7.38 -1.40
C PHE A 355 4.68 7.76 -2.87
N GLY A 356 3.81 7.13 -3.63
CA GLY A 356 3.64 7.34 -5.06
C GLY A 356 4.46 6.38 -5.93
N GLU A 357 4.11 6.31 -7.20
CA GLU A 357 4.67 5.35 -8.14
C GLU A 357 6.12 5.64 -8.55
N GLU A 358 6.54 6.90 -8.46
CA GLU A 358 7.93 7.31 -8.74
C GLU A 358 8.89 6.94 -7.59
N VAL A 359 8.36 6.49 -6.44
CA VAL A 359 9.14 6.10 -5.26
C VAL A 359 9.29 4.59 -5.22
N SER A 360 10.52 4.12 -5.12
CA SER A 360 10.81 2.68 -5.02
C SER A 360 9.97 2.04 -3.91
N PRO A 361 9.34 0.88 -4.15
CA PRO A 361 8.60 0.18 -3.13
C PRO A 361 9.46 -0.05 -1.89
N SER A 362 8.89 0.21 -0.72
CA SER A 362 9.59 0.07 0.57
C SER A 362 9.00 -1.02 1.45
N PHE A 363 7.87 -1.59 1.06
CA PHE A 363 7.29 -2.76 1.70
C PHE A 363 7.73 -3.99 0.92
N ILE A 364 8.55 -4.82 1.53
CA ILE A 364 9.11 -6.02 0.92
C ILE A 364 8.85 -7.24 1.81
N ASP A 365 8.82 -8.43 1.21
CA ASP A 365 8.60 -9.67 1.94
C ASP A 365 9.81 -10.04 2.80
N LEU A 366 9.58 -10.33 4.09
CA LEU A 366 10.64 -10.66 5.05
C LEU A 366 11.26 -12.04 4.79
N GLY A 367 10.44 -13.01 4.42
CA GLY A 367 10.89 -14.36 4.09
C GLY A 367 11.72 -14.37 2.82
N ASN A 368 11.19 -13.80 1.75
CA ASN A 368 11.86 -13.71 0.45
C ASN A 368 13.17 -12.91 0.55
N PHE A 369 13.20 -11.78 1.30
CA PHE A 369 14.44 -11.05 1.54
C PHE A 369 15.52 -11.94 2.15
N SER A 370 15.17 -12.74 3.14
CA SER A 370 16.12 -13.66 3.76
C SER A 370 16.61 -14.74 2.79
N GLU A 371 15.79 -15.20 1.87
CA GLU A 371 16.14 -16.18 0.82
C GLU A 371 17.04 -15.58 -0.26
N VAL A 372 16.71 -14.38 -0.73
CA VAL A 372 17.57 -13.63 -1.68
C VAL A 372 18.94 -13.40 -1.06
N MET A 373 19.02 -12.99 0.20
CA MET A 373 20.28 -12.85 0.93
C MET A 373 21.10 -14.16 0.97
N THR A 374 20.46 -15.33 1.14
CA THR A 374 21.18 -16.61 1.11
C THR A 374 21.74 -16.95 -0.26
N THR A 375 21.14 -16.43 -1.30
CA THR A 375 21.57 -16.63 -2.70
C THR A 375 22.78 -15.73 -3.03
N LEU A 376 22.75 -14.48 -2.59
CA LEU A 376 23.75 -13.47 -2.92
C LEU A 376 25.01 -13.53 -2.04
N THR A 377 24.94 -13.96 -0.78
CA THR A 377 26.09 -14.00 0.13
C THR A 377 26.73 -15.37 0.24
N ASP A 378 28.05 -15.41 0.47
CA ASP A 378 28.76 -16.62 0.88
C ASP A 378 28.97 -16.71 2.41
N ASP A 379 28.54 -15.69 3.18
CA ASP A 379 28.70 -15.68 4.62
C ASP A 379 27.85 -16.75 5.30
N ALA A 380 28.50 -17.63 6.04
CA ALA A 380 27.85 -18.79 6.65
C ALA A 380 26.95 -18.42 7.83
N ASP A 381 27.29 -17.37 8.57
CA ASP A 381 26.51 -16.94 9.74
C ASP A 381 25.21 -16.27 9.26
N THR A 382 25.29 -15.44 8.22
CA THR A 382 24.12 -14.86 7.54
C THR A 382 23.19 -15.92 6.99
N LYS A 383 23.71 -16.90 6.25
CA LYS A 383 22.90 -18.04 5.73
C LYS A 383 22.21 -18.81 6.86
N GLN A 384 22.93 -19.08 7.96
CA GLN A 384 22.33 -19.80 9.08
C GLN A 384 21.24 -18.98 9.79
N ALA A 385 21.43 -17.67 9.95
CA ALA A 385 20.45 -16.78 10.56
C ALA A 385 19.22 -16.63 9.67
N ALA A 386 19.37 -16.54 8.34
CA ALA A 386 18.27 -16.53 7.38
C ALA A 386 17.41 -17.79 7.49
N ILE A 387 18.01 -18.97 7.53
CA ILE A 387 17.27 -20.25 7.71
C ILE A 387 16.48 -20.28 9.04
N GLN A 388 17.04 -19.67 10.09
CA GLN A 388 16.34 -19.58 11.39
C GLN A 388 15.15 -18.61 11.31
N LEU A 389 15.30 -17.50 10.59
CA LEU A 389 14.22 -16.55 10.36
C LEU A 389 13.09 -17.18 9.54
N GLN A 390 13.41 -17.86 8.43
CA GLN A 390 12.41 -18.60 7.63
C GLN A 390 11.64 -19.62 8.49
N THR A 391 12.36 -20.41 9.30
CA THR A 391 11.72 -21.37 10.22
C THR A 391 10.79 -20.69 11.23
N ALA A 392 11.13 -19.48 11.68
CA ALA A 392 10.31 -18.72 12.62
C ALA A 392 9.06 -18.13 11.92
N ILE A 393 9.20 -17.66 10.67
CA ILE A 393 8.09 -17.21 9.81
C ILE A 393 7.13 -18.39 9.57
N ASP A 394 7.62 -19.53 9.10
CA ASP A 394 6.83 -20.76 8.89
C ASP A 394 6.07 -21.23 10.15
N SER A 395 6.63 -20.94 11.33
CA SER A 395 6.00 -21.28 12.61
C SER A 395 4.94 -20.26 13.04
N ALA A 396 5.04 -19.01 12.60
CA ALA A 396 4.13 -17.91 12.94
C ALA A 396 2.96 -17.83 11.97
N VAL A 397 3.20 -18.01 10.69
CA VAL A 397 2.19 -18.02 9.62
C VAL A 397 1.43 -19.36 9.70
N VAL A 398 0.17 -19.34 10.11
CA VAL A 398 -0.66 -20.54 10.24
C VAL A 398 -1.34 -20.90 8.94
N THR A 399 -1.59 -19.93 8.09
CA THR A 399 -2.07 -20.10 6.72
C THR A 399 -1.75 -18.82 5.93
N GLU A 400 -1.47 -18.98 4.67
CA GLU A 400 -1.17 -17.90 3.73
C GLU A 400 -1.75 -18.27 2.37
N LYS A 401 -2.13 -17.29 1.60
CA LYS A 401 -2.59 -17.41 0.23
C LYS A 401 -2.13 -16.19 -0.56
N HIS A 402 -1.46 -16.44 -1.67
CA HIS A 402 -1.14 -15.40 -2.63
C HIS A 402 -1.47 -15.85 -4.05
N GLY A 403 -1.73 -14.88 -4.92
CA GLY A 403 -1.92 -15.12 -6.35
C GLY A 403 -0.61 -15.37 -7.08
N PRO A 404 -0.67 -15.93 -8.30
CA PRO A 404 0.53 -16.32 -9.05
C PRO A 404 1.43 -15.13 -9.44
N LYS A 405 0.92 -13.90 -9.48
CA LYS A 405 1.72 -12.69 -9.71
C LYS A 405 2.42 -12.18 -8.44
N MET A 406 2.05 -12.70 -7.28
CA MET A 406 2.63 -12.37 -5.98
C MET A 406 3.58 -13.45 -5.47
N SER A 407 4.21 -14.20 -6.37
CA SER A 407 5.26 -15.18 -6.01
C SER A 407 6.36 -14.52 -5.18
N GLY A 408 6.82 -15.20 -4.13
CA GLY A 408 7.75 -14.67 -3.14
C GLY A 408 7.07 -14.04 -1.92
N SER A 409 5.73 -13.97 -1.87
CA SER A 409 5.00 -13.61 -0.66
C SER A 409 5.02 -14.78 0.33
N ASN A 410 5.40 -14.51 1.56
CA ASN A 410 5.51 -15.46 2.66
C ASN A 410 4.60 -15.10 3.84
N GLY A 411 3.73 -14.13 3.64
CA GLY A 411 2.70 -13.70 4.58
C GLY A 411 3.14 -12.61 5.57
N ILE A 412 4.33 -12.05 5.43
CA ILE A 412 4.83 -10.98 6.32
C ILE A 412 5.72 -10.01 5.55
N ALA A 413 5.23 -8.81 5.32
CA ALA A 413 6.03 -7.70 4.82
C ALA A 413 6.77 -6.97 5.95
N PHE A 414 7.73 -6.12 5.60
CA PHE A 414 8.38 -5.17 6.49
C PHE A 414 8.86 -3.94 5.71
N HIS A 415 9.08 -2.84 6.42
CA HIS A 415 9.53 -1.60 5.81
C HIS A 415 11.05 -1.58 5.63
N PHE A 416 11.51 -1.55 4.37
CA PHE A 416 12.90 -1.36 4.00
C PHE A 416 13.00 -0.37 2.83
N PRO A 417 13.07 0.94 3.09
CA PRO A 417 13.11 1.99 2.06
C PRO A 417 14.45 2.00 1.30
N ASP A 418 14.53 2.74 0.20
CA ASP A 418 15.81 3.19 -0.36
C ASP A 418 16.39 4.38 0.44
N SER A 419 17.56 4.88 0.05
CA SER A 419 18.22 5.96 0.79
C SER A 419 17.45 7.29 0.73
N ASP A 420 16.77 7.56 -0.37
CA ASP A 420 16.00 8.80 -0.56
C ASP A 420 14.73 8.79 0.29
N LEU A 421 13.98 7.69 0.29
CA LEU A 421 12.79 7.54 1.13
C LEU A 421 13.16 7.48 2.62
N TYR A 422 14.26 6.78 2.98
CA TYR A 422 14.75 6.79 4.35
C TYR A 422 15.11 8.22 4.80
N HIS A 423 15.78 8.99 3.94
CA HIS A 423 16.05 10.40 4.22
C HIS A 423 14.77 11.21 4.40
N TYR A 424 13.78 10.98 3.55
CA TYR A 424 12.50 11.67 3.62
C TYR A 424 11.76 11.39 4.92
N THR A 425 11.62 10.12 5.31
CA THR A 425 10.84 9.72 6.49
C THR A 425 11.53 10.00 7.82
N GLU A 426 12.87 9.91 7.89
CA GLU A 426 13.60 9.97 9.14
C GLU A 426 14.35 11.30 9.37
N PHE A 427 14.74 12.02 8.31
CA PHE A 427 15.58 13.21 8.40
C PHE A 427 14.87 14.51 8.02
N ASN A 428 13.62 14.47 7.57
CA ASN A 428 12.87 15.67 7.28
C ASN A 428 12.75 16.53 8.55
N SER A 429 13.26 17.78 8.49
CA SER A 429 13.31 18.68 9.66
C SER A 429 11.93 19.19 10.09
N ASP A 430 10.94 19.08 9.21
CA ASP A 430 9.60 19.61 9.41
C ASP A 430 8.69 18.63 10.17
N PHE A 431 9.11 17.36 10.26
CA PHE A 431 8.35 16.29 10.93
C PHE A 431 9.20 15.54 11.98
N PRO A 432 8.59 14.89 12.98
CA PRO A 432 9.25 13.88 13.79
C PRO A 432 9.77 12.72 12.91
N PRO A 433 10.71 11.88 13.38
CA PRO A 433 11.06 10.64 12.69
C PRO A 433 9.82 9.76 12.55
N TYR A 434 9.26 9.72 11.35
CA TYR A 434 7.91 9.21 11.11
C TYR A 434 7.81 7.71 11.35
N TYR A 435 8.73 6.94 10.75
CA TYR A 435 8.74 5.49 10.93
C TYR A 435 9.02 5.08 12.38
N ALA A 436 10.04 5.69 13.01
CA ALA A 436 10.42 5.37 14.39
C ALA A 436 9.29 5.68 15.39
N GLU A 437 8.45 6.68 15.13
CA GLU A 437 7.32 7.00 16.01
C GLU A 437 6.12 6.09 15.77
N SER A 438 5.77 5.83 14.51
CA SER A 438 4.62 5.00 14.15
C SER A 438 4.85 3.52 14.47
N SER A 439 6.07 3.01 14.31
CA SER A 439 6.44 1.61 14.56
C SER A 439 7.03 1.35 15.96
N ARG A 440 6.95 2.31 16.85
CA ARG A 440 7.63 2.30 18.17
C ARG A 440 7.48 0.99 18.94
N LYS A 441 6.29 0.40 19.02
CA LYS A 441 6.03 -0.84 19.78
C LYS A 441 6.76 -2.05 19.23
N PHE A 442 6.92 -2.12 17.92
CA PHE A 442 7.72 -3.12 17.24
C PHE A 442 9.21 -2.84 17.48
N LEU A 443 9.66 -1.61 17.27
CA LEU A 443 11.06 -1.22 17.36
C LEU A 443 11.62 -1.32 18.81
N GLU A 444 10.79 -1.18 19.85
CA GLU A 444 11.17 -1.50 21.23
C GLU A 444 11.60 -2.98 21.43
N GLN A 445 11.32 -3.87 20.48
CA GLN A 445 11.61 -5.31 20.54
C GLN A 445 12.52 -5.77 19.38
N SER A 446 12.71 -4.92 18.40
CA SER A 446 13.54 -5.15 17.22
C SER A 446 14.82 -4.35 17.28
N VAL A 447 15.80 -4.72 16.47
CA VAL A 447 17.04 -3.95 16.21
C VAL A 447 17.04 -3.38 14.79
N TRP A 448 15.83 -3.28 14.19
CA TRP A 448 15.68 -2.91 12.79
C TRP A 448 15.98 -1.43 12.55
N ASP A 449 15.55 -0.56 13.44
CA ASP A 449 15.84 0.88 13.39
C ASP A 449 17.33 1.20 13.52
N GLU A 450 18.06 0.50 14.43
CA GLU A 450 19.52 0.65 14.52
C GLU A 450 20.22 0.10 13.27
N PHE A 451 19.64 -0.94 12.65
CA PHE A 451 20.17 -1.44 11.39
C PHE A 451 19.96 -0.44 10.26
N LEU A 452 18.77 0.14 10.12
CA LEU A 452 18.52 1.18 9.12
C LEU A 452 19.44 2.38 9.33
N ALA A 453 19.62 2.82 10.57
CA ALA A 453 20.56 3.88 10.90
C ALA A 453 22.00 3.50 10.50
N TYR A 454 22.47 2.29 10.85
CA TYR A 454 23.78 1.78 10.43
C TYR A 454 23.91 1.72 8.90
N HIS A 455 22.92 1.16 8.21
CA HIS A 455 22.93 0.95 6.77
C HIS A 455 23.01 2.27 6.00
N TYR A 456 22.21 3.27 6.41
CA TYR A 456 22.06 4.54 5.68
C TYR A 456 22.91 5.70 6.21
N THR A 457 23.59 5.55 7.34
CA THR A 457 24.47 6.61 7.87
C THR A 457 25.92 6.16 8.06
N GLY A 458 26.18 4.85 8.04
CA GLY A 458 27.49 4.30 8.37
C GLY A 458 27.86 4.46 9.85
N GLU A 459 26.93 4.85 10.73
CA GLU A 459 27.13 4.88 12.18
C GLU A 459 27.37 3.46 12.72
N GLU A 460 27.92 3.33 13.92
CA GLU A 460 28.14 2.02 14.53
C GLU A 460 26.81 1.33 14.86
N PHE A 461 26.64 0.07 14.45
CA PHE A 461 25.49 -0.73 14.85
C PHE A 461 25.55 -1.00 16.37
N ALA A 462 24.72 -0.32 17.12
CA ALA A 462 24.71 -0.32 18.58
C ALA A 462 23.30 -0.54 19.16
N PRO A 463 22.74 -1.76 19.04
CA PRO A 463 21.39 -2.07 19.51
C PRO A 463 21.14 -1.71 20.97
N GLN A 464 19.98 -1.12 21.26
CA GLN A 464 19.52 -0.74 22.58
C GLN A 464 18.21 -1.44 22.91
N GLU A 465 18.24 -2.39 23.81
CA GLU A 465 17.07 -3.18 24.20
C GLU A 465 15.97 -2.27 24.80
N GLY A 466 14.77 -2.39 24.27
CA GLY A 466 13.56 -1.71 24.78
C GLY A 466 13.43 -0.24 24.39
N VAL A 467 14.19 0.23 23.41
CA VAL A 467 14.22 1.63 22.99
C VAL A 467 14.13 1.69 21.46
N ALA A 468 13.11 2.35 20.92
CA ALA A 468 13.14 2.73 19.51
C ALA A 468 14.13 3.89 19.31
N VAL A 469 15.08 3.73 18.39
CA VAL A 469 16.17 4.67 18.15
C VAL A 469 15.87 5.45 16.88
N ALA A 470 15.65 6.76 17.02
CA ALA A 470 15.62 7.64 15.86
C ALA A 470 17.06 7.98 15.44
N PRO A 471 17.37 7.99 14.13
CA PRO A 471 18.70 8.33 13.66
C PRO A 471 19.08 9.76 14.02
N SER A 472 20.39 10.02 14.12
CA SER A 472 20.88 11.38 14.35
C SER A 472 20.61 12.26 13.11
N ARG A 473 19.77 13.28 13.22
CA ARG A 473 19.48 14.24 12.14
C ARG A 473 20.71 15.01 11.64
N ALA A 474 21.86 14.86 12.28
CA ALA A 474 23.12 15.44 11.86
C ALA A 474 24.00 14.45 11.07
N ALA A 475 23.56 13.18 10.95
CA ALA A 475 24.29 12.19 10.17
C ALA A 475 24.24 12.54 8.67
N GLU A 476 25.29 12.20 7.95
CA GLU A 476 25.31 12.26 6.50
C GLU A 476 24.75 10.96 5.96
N ILE A 477 23.77 11.04 5.04
CA ILE A 477 23.23 9.85 4.42
C ILE A 477 24.26 9.24 3.49
N VAL A 478 24.50 7.95 3.66
CA VAL A 478 25.19 7.10 2.70
C VAL A 478 24.14 6.26 1.96
N ALA A 479 24.40 5.99 0.68
CA ALA A 479 23.54 5.18 -0.16
C ALA A 479 24.29 3.88 -0.53
N PRO A 480 24.14 2.79 0.24
CA PRO A 480 24.92 1.57 0.03
C PRO A 480 24.67 0.92 -1.34
N GLY A 481 23.47 1.10 -1.89
CA GLY A 481 23.09 0.63 -3.24
C GLY A 481 23.60 1.51 -4.36
N ALA A 482 23.97 2.75 -4.08
CA ALA A 482 24.40 3.70 -5.09
C ALA A 482 25.77 3.32 -5.67
N SER A 483 25.91 3.46 -6.96
CA SER A 483 27.18 3.23 -7.66
C SER A 483 27.45 4.33 -8.70
N GLN A 484 28.70 4.43 -9.12
CA GLN A 484 29.03 5.29 -10.25
C GLN A 484 28.75 4.54 -11.54
N LEU A 485 27.49 4.58 -11.99
CA LEU A 485 27.11 4.01 -13.28
C LEU A 485 27.68 4.83 -14.43
N THR A 486 28.16 4.15 -15.48
CA THR A 486 28.50 4.77 -16.75
C THR A 486 28.08 3.88 -17.92
N ILE A 487 27.49 4.47 -18.96
CA ILE A 487 27.15 3.78 -20.20
C ILE A 487 28.14 4.20 -21.29
N GLY A 488 28.79 3.24 -21.92
CA GLY A 488 29.68 3.46 -23.05
C GLY A 488 28.94 4.01 -24.27
N PRO A 489 29.65 4.35 -25.37
CA PRO A 489 29.00 4.78 -26.59
C PRO A 489 27.98 3.76 -27.09
N VAL A 490 26.76 4.22 -27.37
CA VAL A 490 25.74 3.40 -28.03
C VAL A 490 26.12 3.28 -29.50
N VAL A 491 26.11 2.05 -30.02
CA VAL A 491 26.41 1.75 -31.42
C VAL A 491 25.19 1.11 -32.05
N ILE A 492 24.74 1.67 -33.16
CA ILE A 492 23.58 1.18 -33.92
C ILE A 492 23.99 0.67 -35.29
N SER A 493 23.25 -0.31 -35.80
CA SER A 493 23.57 -0.94 -37.10
C SER A 493 23.21 -0.06 -38.30
N ASP A 494 22.20 0.80 -38.18
CA ASP A 494 21.75 1.74 -39.20
C ASP A 494 21.13 2.98 -38.60
N THR A 495 21.20 4.12 -39.26
CA THR A 495 20.62 5.39 -38.87
C THR A 495 19.38 5.79 -39.67
N GLU A 496 19.10 5.10 -40.75
CA GLU A 496 17.95 5.30 -41.65
C GLU A 496 17.20 3.98 -41.80
N ILE A 497 16.01 3.87 -41.30
CA ILE A 497 15.21 2.67 -41.29
C ILE A 497 13.82 2.90 -41.85
N SER A 498 13.20 1.87 -42.40
CA SER A 498 11.86 1.94 -42.97
C SER A 498 11.01 0.69 -42.71
N GLY A 499 9.74 0.87 -42.57
CA GLY A 499 8.78 -0.21 -42.38
C GLY A 499 9.15 -1.10 -41.18
N ASP A 500 9.35 -2.40 -41.41
CA ASP A 500 9.64 -3.41 -40.38
C ASP A 500 11.16 -3.65 -40.19
N GLU A 501 12.03 -2.80 -40.73
CA GLU A 501 13.49 -2.95 -40.56
C GLU A 501 13.87 -2.78 -39.09
N THR A 502 14.70 -3.70 -38.56
CA THR A 502 15.19 -3.67 -37.20
C THR A 502 16.57 -3.03 -37.10
N VAL A 503 16.84 -2.38 -35.98
CA VAL A 503 18.12 -1.79 -35.62
C VAL A 503 18.78 -2.62 -34.52
N ASN A 504 20.00 -3.11 -34.75
CA ASN A 504 20.78 -3.65 -33.66
C ASN A 504 21.43 -2.54 -32.87
N VAL A 505 21.24 -2.58 -31.55
CA VAL A 505 21.75 -1.59 -30.57
C VAL A 505 22.70 -2.27 -29.62
N SER A 506 23.89 -1.74 -29.44
CA SER A 506 24.90 -2.30 -28.53
C SER A 506 25.63 -1.22 -27.74
N SER A 507 25.99 -1.54 -26.50
CA SER A 507 26.79 -0.69 -25.62
C SER A 507 27.38 -1.48 -24.45
N THR A 508 28.06 -0.81 -23.54
CA THR A 508 28.57 -1.36 -22.29
C THR A 508 28.06 -0.56 -21.10
N VAL A 509 27.80 -1.20 -19.98
CA VAL A 509 27.44 -0.56 -18.73
C VAL A 509 28.47 -0.91 -17.65
N GLU A 510 29.06 0.10 -17.02
CA GLU A 510 30.00 -0.07 -15.90
C GLU A 510 29.34 0.39 -14.58
N GLY A 511 29.63 -0.31 -13.50
CA GLY A 511 29.11 -0.06 -12.14
C GLY A 511 28.32 -1.25 -11.60
N ASN A 512 27.70 -1.07 -10.43
CA ASN A 512 26.79 -2.05 -9.85
C ASN A 512 25.40 -1.83 -10.47
N VAL A 513 24.99 -2.72 -11.33
CA VAL A 513 23.76 -2.59 -12.13
C VAL A 513 22.65 -3.40 -11.50
N ALA A 514 21.57 -2.74 -11.13
CA ALA A 514 20.34 -3.39 -10.70
C ALA A 514 19.49 -3.81 -11.90
N TYR A 515 19.16 -2.84 -12.77
CA TYR A 515 18.38 -3.08 -13.97
C TYR A 515 18.94 -2.33 -15.16
N ILE A 516 18.72 -2.89 -16.33
CA ILE A 516 18.97 -2.23 -17.61
C ILE A 516 17.67 -2.19 -18.39
N HIS A 517 17.25 -0.99 -18.79
CA HIS A 517 16.15 -0.81 -19.71
C HIS A 517 16.65 -0.50 -21.11
N THR A 518 15.99 -1.04 -22.10
CA THR A 518 16.03 -0.53 -23.47
C THR A 518 15.01 0.57 -23.58
N ALA A 519 15.35 1.68 -24.25
CA ALA A 519 14.48 2.84 -24.29
C ALA A 519 14.39 3.43 -25.70
N LEU A 520 13.21 3.90 -26.05
CA LEU A 520 12.89 4.61 -27.28
C LEU A 520 12.34 6.00 -26.96
N TYR A 521 12.89 7.00 -27.64
CA TYR A 521 12.43 8.38 -27.53
C TYR A 521 12.08 8.92 -28.91
N PHE A 522 11.00 9.70 -28.98
CA PHE A 522 10.58 10.40 -30.20
C PHE A 522 10.87 11.89 -30.07
N TRP A 523 11.53 12.48 -31.11
CA TRP A 523 11.76 13.92 -31.14
C TRP A 523 10.48 14.68 -31.47
N ASP A 524 10.01 15.50 -30.53
CA ASP A 524 8.92 16.43 -30.76
C ASP A 524 9.47 17.83 -31.10
N PRO A 525 9.31 18.27 -32.37
CA PRO A 525 9.79 19.59 -32.78
C PRO A 525 8.96 20.75 -32.21
N ALA A 526 7.79 20.50 -31.62
CA ALA A 526 6.94 21.53 -31.02
C ALA A 526 7.43 21.94 -29.64
N THR A 527 7.87 20.98 -28.84
CA THR A 527 8.40 21.19 -27.49
C THR A 527 9.93 21.29 -27.45
N GLU A 528 10.62 20.96 -28.57
CA GLU A 528 12.08 20.83 -28.67
C GLU A 528 12.63 19.83 -27.60
N SER A 529 11.90 18.73 -27.36
CA SER A 529 12.21 17.68 -26.38
C SER A 529 12.03 16.28 -26.97
N TYR A 530 12.50 15.27 -26.25
CA TYR A 530 12.31 13.87 -26.61
C TYR A 530 11.20 13.28 -25.73
N TRP A 531 10.11 12.87 -26.35
CA TRP A 531 9.06 12.10 -25.71
C TRP A 531 9.50 10.66 -25.52
N ILE A 532 9.27 10.08 -24.33
CA ILE A 532 9.56 8.68 -24.05
C ILE A 532 8.44 7.85 -24.66
N GLY A 533 8.77 7.01 -25.62
CA GLY A 533 7.79 6.25 -26.40
C GLY A 533 7.68 4.79 -26.02
N ASP A 534 8.76 4.21 -25.48
CA ASP A 534 8.79 2.81 -25.02
C ASP A 534 9.95 2.57 -24.08
N VAL A 535 9.71 1.76 -23.04
CA VAL A 535 10.71 1.28 -22.09
C VAL A 535 10.46 -0.20 -21.84
N SER A 536 11.53 -1.01 -21.92
CA SER A 536 11.44 -2.46 -21.67
C SER A 536 12.67 -2.94 -20.94
N TYR A 537 12.56 -3.98 -20.11
CA TYR A 537 13.72 -4.59 -19.46
C TYR A 537 14.63 -5.29 -20.45
N TYR A 538 15.93 -5.03 -20.35
CA TYR A 538 16.95 -5.87 -20.96
C TYR A 538 17.20 -7.09 -20.08
N ILE A 539 16.82 -8.26 -20.57
CA ILE A 539 16.88 -9.49 -19.77
C ILE A 539 18.32 -10.00 -19.70
N ALA A 540 18.82 -10.20 -18.49
CA ALA A 540 20.13 -10.78 -18.23
C ALA A 540 20.23 -12.21 -18.79
N GLU A 541 21.41 -12.58 -19.32
CA GLU A 541 21.64 -13.95 -19.84
C GLU A 541 21.51 -15.01 -18.72
N ASN A 542 21.89 -14.63 -17.50
CA ASN A 542 21.75 -15.46 -16.31
C ASN A 542 20.76 -14.78 -15.36
N THR A 543 19.73 -15.50 -14.99
CA THR A 543 18.73 -15.06 -14.01
C THR A 543 18.48 -16.22 -13.07
N THR A 544 18.57 -15.98 -11.78
CA THR A 544 18.23 -16.96 -10.76
C THR A 544 16.82 -16.67 -10.26
N THR A 545 16.00 -17.70 -10.11
CA THR A 545 14.67 -17.55 -9.49
C THR A 545 14.76 -17.96 -8.03
N VAL A 546 14.33 -17.07 -7.12
CA VAL A 546 14.29 -17.27 -5.68
C VAL A 546 12.84 -17.14 -5.25
N ASP A 547 12.23 -18.24 -4.84
CA ASP A 547 10.83 -18.30 -4.43
C ASP A 547 9.86 -17.66 -5.46
N GLY A 548 10.10 -17.90 -6.73
CA GLY A 548 9.32 -17.33 -7.84
C GLY A 548 9.72 -15.93 -8.28
N VAL A 549 10.55 -15.21 -7.53
CA VAL A 549 11.07 -13.88 -7.88
C VAL A 549 12.35 -14.03 -8.72
N ASN A 550 12.46 -13.28 -9.79
CA ASN A 550 13.58 -13.34 -10.70
C ASN A 550 14.68 -12.33 -10.33
N VAL A 551 15.85 -12.83 -10.02
CA VAL A 551 17.06 -12.08 -9.66
C VAL A 551 17.99 -12.06 -10.87
N PRO A 552 18.16 -10.93 -11.57
CA PRO A 552 19.04 -10.84 -12.73
C PRO A 552 20.51 -10.95 -12.32
N ASP A 553 21.30 -11.62 -13.18
CA ASP A 553 22.76 -11.64 -13.10
C ASP A 553 23.32 -11.18 -14.45
N TYR A 554 23.72 -9.93 -14.51
CA TYR A 554 24.31 -9.33 -15.71
C TYR A 554 25.79 -9.69 -15.90
N GLY A 555 26.39 -10.43 -14.97
CA GLY A 555 27.79 -10.83 -15.01
C GLY A 555 28.77 -9.73 -14.60
N ASP A 556 30.05 -9.94 -14.92
CA ASP A 556 31.13 -9.01 -14.54
C ASP A 556 31.00 -7.66 -15.28
N SER A 557 31.26 -6.56 -14.56
CA SER A 557 31.37 -5.21 -15.16
C SER A 557 32.65 -5.09 -16.01
N PRO A 558 32.60 -4.54 -17.24
CA PRO A 558 31.44 -3.91 -17.87
C PRO A 558 30.46 -4.93 -18.49
N VAL A 559 29.19 -4.74 -18.16
CA VAL A 559 28.10 -5.51 -18.76
C VAL A 559 28.00 -5.22 -20.25
N GLN A 560 27.89 -6.26 -21.08
CA GLN A 560 27.69 -6.12 -22.51
C GLN A 560 26.19 -6.13 -22.81
N VAL A 561 25.65 -5.02 -23.34
CA VAL A 561 24.27 -4.93 -23.78
C VAL A 561 24.18 -5.02 -25.27
N ASN A 562 23.31 -5.89 -25.79
CA ASN A 562 23.07 -6.04 -27.21
C ASN A 562 21.66 -6.53 -27.47
N TYR A 563 20.86 -5.73 -28.20
CA TYR A 563 19.49 -6.06 -28.53
C TYR A 563 19.10 -5.57 -29.92
N ASP A 564 18.08 -6.17 -30.48
CA ASP A 564 17.44 -5.71 -31.71
C ASP A 564 16.17 -4.93 -31.37
N TRP A 565 16.13 -3.65 -31.72
CA TRP A 565 14.93 -2.87 -31.63
C TRP A 565 14.09 -2.99 -32.93
N SER A 566 12.79 -3.25 -32.78
CA SER A 566 11.80 -3.24 -33.87
C SER A 566 10.90 -1.99 -33.73
N PRO A 567 10.59 -1.30 -34.86
CA PRO A 567 9.79 -0.09 -34.82
C PRO A 567 8.38 -0.32 -34.28
N THR A 568 8.19 -0.07 -32.99
CA THR A 568 6.92 -0.30 -32.29
C THR A 568 6.69 0.81 -31.27
N LEU A 569 5.48 1.32 -31.23
CA LEU A 569 4.92 2.14 -30.15
C LEU A 569 3.64 1.51 -29.65
N TYR A 570 3.14 1.91 -28.51
CA TYR A 570 1.89 1.41 -27.94
C TYR A 570 0.80 2.48 -27.98
N THR A 571 -0.40 2.05 -28.30
CA THR A 571 -1.58 2.90 -28.42
C THR A 571 -2.61 2.44 -27.42
N LEU A 572 -2.99 3.33 -26.50
CA LEU A 572 -4.17 3.15 -25.65
C LEU A 572 -5.43 3.51 -26.42
N THR A 573 -6.50 2.78 -26.19
CA THR A 573 -7.81 3.03 -26.81
C THR A 573 -8.95 2.81 -25.83
N ASP A 574 -9.99 3.63 -25.93
CA ASP A 574 -11.30 3.44 -25.31
C ASP A 574 -12.35 2.90 -26.30
N GLY A 575 -11.91 2.57 -27.54
CA GLY A 575 -12.71 2.10 -28.66
C GLY A 575 -13.34 3.19 -29.50
N GLU A 576 -13.16 4.48 -29.17
CA GLU A 576 -13.57 5.67 -29.92
C GLU A 576 -12.39 6.63 -30.15
N HIS A 577 -11.47 6.71 -29.19
CA HIS A 577 -10.26 7.54 -29.20
C HIS A 577 -9.03 6.65 -29.06
N ASP A 578 -7.97 6.97 -29.82
CA ASP A 578 -6.70 6.26 -29.87
C ASP A 578 -5.57 7.27 -29.73
N ALA A 579 -4.63 7.06 -28.78
CA ALA A 579 -3.42 7.85 -28.65
C ALA A 579 -2.22 7.00 -28.26
N PHE A 580 -1.01 7.45 -28.62
CA PHE A 580 0.22 6.82 -28.13
C PHE A 580 0.41 7.10 -26.66
N VAL A 581 0.81 6.08 -25.91
CA VAL A 581 1.10 6.18 -24.48
C VAL A 581 2.43 5.53 -24.17
N LEU A 582 3.07 5.93 -23.08
CA LEU A 582 4.17 5.19 -22.50
C LEU A 582 3.60 3.97 -21.77
N LEU A 583 4.03 2.80 -22.18
CA LEU A 583 3.68 1.51 -21.57
C LEU A 583 4.90 0.98 -20.83
N GLU A 584 4.83 0.89 -19.52
CA GLU A 584 5.93 0.47 -18.66
C GLU A 584 5.69 -0.94 -18.09
N PRO A 585 6.67 -1.87 -18.21
CA PRO A 585 6.51 -3.18 -17.59
C PRO A 585 6.59 -3.07 -16.07
N ALA A 586 5.60 -3.59 -15.38
CA ALA A 586 5.50 -3.49 -13.92
C ALA A 586 6.53 -4.37 -13.17
N GLU A 587 7.04 -5.43 -13.80
CA GLU A 587 8.00 -6.37 -13.19
C GLU A 587 9.10 -6.82 -14.15
N TYR A 588 10.28 -7.11 -13.58
CA TYR A 588 11.37 -7.75 -14.32
C TYR A 588 11.05 -9.22 -14.58
N LEU A 589 10.98 -9.59 -15.85
CA LEU A 589 10.84 -10.98 -16.31
C LEU A 589 9.73 -11.76 -15.58
N SER A 590 8.48 -11.39 -15.82
CA SER A 590 7.33 -12.17 -15.35
C SER A 590 7.29 -13.54 -16.03
N ALA A 591 6.61 -14.52 -15.42
CA ALA A 591 6.36 -15.81 -16.05
C ALA A 591 5.57 -15.63 -17.36
N GLU A 592 5.68 -16.61 -18.27
CA GLU A 592 4.98 -16.56 -19.57
C GLU A 592 3.47 -16.35 -19.38
N GLY A 593 2.93 -15.31 -20.00
CA GLY A 593 1.51 -14.92 -19.91
C GLY A 593 1.12 -14.19 -18.64
N GLN A 594 2.06 -13.79 -17.78
CA GLN A 594 1.79 -13.05 -16.53
C GLN A 594 2.35 -11.62 -16.53
N THR A 595 2.96 -11.18 -17.62
CA THR A 595 3.49 -9.82 -17.71
C THR A 595 2.38 -8.80 -17.56
N VAL A 596 2.60 -7.81 -16.70
CA VAL A 596 1.72 -6.68 -16.45
C VAL A 596 2.42 -5.41 -16.93
N TYR A 597 1.65 -4.54 -17.56
CA TYR A 597 2.10 -3.23 -18.01
C TYR A 597 1.27 -2.14 -17.35
N ALA A 598 1.88 -1.02 -17.07
CA ALA A 598 1.24 0.15 -16.49
C ALA A 598 1.21 1.32 -17.47
N VAL A 599 0.15 2.13 -17.40
CA VAL A 599 0.05 3.45 -18.01
C VAL A 599 -0.32 4.44 -16.90
N HIS A 600 0.56 5.40 -16.65
CA HIS A 600 0.41 6.38 -15.58
C HIS A 600 -0.31 7.63 -16.05
N GLY A 601 -1.13 8.25 -15.19
CA GLY A 601 -1.89 9.44 -15.55
C GLY A 601 -2.82 9.93 -14.45
N GLN A 602 -3.90 10.59 -14.84
CA GLN A 602 -4.95 11.03 -13.93
C GLN A 602 -6.29 10.39 -14.30
N TYR A 603 -6.91 9.79 -13.30
CA TYR A 603 -8.27 9.26 -13.40
C TYR A 603 -9.27 10.25 -12.80
N THR A 604 -10.45 10.38 -13.43
CA THR A 604 -11.51 11.26 -12.97
C THR A 604 -12.84 10.51 -12.98
N ASP A 605 -13.31 10.15 -11.80
CA ASP A 605 -14.66 9.58 -11.61
C ASP A 605 -15.72 10.59 -12.02
N ILE A 606 -16.73 10.13 -12.74
CA ILE A 606 -17.78 10.98 -13.28
C ILE A 606 -18.67 11.61 -12.21
N ARG A 607 -18.78 11.01 -11.04
CA ARG A 607 -19.65 11.46 -9.93
C ARG A 607 -18.96 12.57 -9.13
N SER A 608 -17.74 12.35 -8.69
CA SER A 608 -16.96 13.33 -7.93
C SER A 608 -16.40 14.44 -8.82
N ASN A 609 -16.06 14.12 -10.08
CA ASN A 609 -15.35 14.96 -11.03
C ASN A 609 -14.02 15.53 -10.45
N THR A 610 -13.42 14.83 -9.49
CA THR A 610 -12.12 15.11 -8.90
C THR A 610 -11.07 14.26 -9.60
N PRO A 611 -10.02 14.82 -10.21
CA PRO A 611 -8.94 14.03 -10.77
C PRO A 611 -8.04 13.50 -9.64
N LEU A 612 -7.66 12.21 -9.73
CA LEU A 612 -6.70 11.56 -8.85
C LEU A 612 -5.54 11.06 -9.70
N GLU A 613 -4.32 11.11 -9.16
CA GLU A 613 -3.19 10.40 -9.75
C GLU A 613 -3.53 8.91 -9.80
N ALA A 614 -3.28 8.26 -10.93
CA ALA A 614 -3.71 6.88 -11.10
C ALA A 614 -2.89 6.13 -12.15
N SER A 615 -2.89 4.81 -12.03
CA SER A 615 -2.28 3.89 -12.99
C SER A 615 -3.27 2.86 -13.46
N LEU A 616 -3.30 2.67 -14.77
CA LEU A 616 -4.04 1.60 -15.43
C LEU A 616 -3.12 0.43 -15.70
N TYR A 617 -3.54 -0.77 -15.34
CA TYR A 617 -2.74 -1.98 -15.53
C TYR A 617 -3.36 -2.90 -16.58
N PHE A 618 -2.51 -3.51 -17.39
CA PHE A 618 -2.89 -4.33 -18.55
C PHE A 618 -2.09 -5.62 -18.62
N ASP A 619 -2.68 -6.67 -19.20
CA ASP A 619 -1.94 -7.86 -19.57
C ASP A 619 -1.14 -7.68 -20.88
N ALA A 620 -0.32 -8.70 -21.23
CA ALA A 620 0.48 -8.68 -22.45
C ALA A 620 -0.33 -8.72 -23.76
N ASP A 621 -1.60 -9.12 -23.71
CA ASP A 621 -2.53 -9.11 -24.83
C ASP A 621 -3.24 -7.75 -24.99
N GLY A 622 -3.02 -6.83 -24.04
CA GLY A 622 -3.57 -5.47 -24.03
C GLY A 622 -4.93 -5.34 -23.37
N ASN A 623 -5.37 -6.35 -22.62
CA ASN A 623 -6.62 -6.27 -21.88
C ASN A 623 -6.40 -5.54 -20.57
N PHE A 624 -7.34 -4.66 -20.21
CA PHE A 624 -7.37 -4.01 -18.93
C PHE A 624 -7.51 -5.03 -17.79
N LEU A 625 -6.74 -4.85 -16.74
CA LEU A 625 -6.73 -5.70 -15.56
C LEU A 625 -7.42 -5.01 -14.38
N TYR A 626 -6.84 -3.91 -13.93
CA TYR A 626 -7.28 -3.11 -12.79
C TYR A 626 -6.68 -1.71 -12.88
N ALA A 627 -7.14 -0.80 -12.02
CA ALA A 627 -6.57 0.53 -11.87
C ALA A 627 -6.44 0.88 -10.38
N TYR A 628 -5.38 1.60 -10.04
CA TYR A 628 -5.20 2.17 -8.71
C TYR A 628 -5.09 3.68 -8.80
N ALA A 629 -5.74 4.38 -7.87
CA ALA A 629 -5.59 5.81 -7.67
C ALA A 629 -4.82 6.07 -6.37
N PHE A 630 -4.20 7.25 -6.31
CA PHE A 630 -3.49 7.78 -5.17
C PHE A 630 -4.21 9.07 -4.74
N PRO A 631 -5.09 9.03 -3.75
CA PRO A 631 -5.68 10.23 -3.16
C PRO A 631 -4.61 11.14 -2.57
N ASP A 632 -4.97 12.39 -2.24
CA ASP A 632 -4.06 13.28 -1.52
C ASP A 632 -3.57 12.60 -0.23
N GLY A 633 -2.26 12.48 -0.08
CA GLY A 633 -1.65 11.80 1.06
C GLY A 633 -1.83 12.52 2.40
N ASP A 634 -1.46 11.85 3.47
CA ASP A 634 -1.41 12.40 4.83
C ASP A 634 -0.42 13.59 4.92
N ALA A 635 -0.28 14.17 6.11
CA ALA A 635 0.64 15.29 6.34
C ALA A 635 2.12 14.94 6.05
N ASN A 636 2.47 13.66 5.99
CA ASN A 636 3.81 13.14 5.71
C ASN A 636 3.98 12.69 4.26
N GLY A 637 2.95 12.84 3.42
CA GLY A 637 2.96 12.48 2.00
C GLY A 637 2.72 11.00 1.71
N ALA A 638 2.35 10.20 2.70
CA ALA A 638 1.89 8.84 2.49
C ALA A 638 0.43 8.83 2.00
N SER A 639 0.15 8.11 0.95
CA SER A 639 -1.20 7.94 0.40
C SER A 639 -1.50 6.47 0.22
N THR A 640 -2.56 6.00 0.81
CA THR A 640 -3.01 4.62 0.60
C THR A 640 -3.56 4.48 -0.81
N PRO A 641 -3.05 3.55 -1.63
CA PRO A 641 -3.59 3.28 -2.95
C PRO A 641 -5.02 2.75 -2.84
N VAL A 642 -5.86 3.18 -3.78
CA VAL A 642 -7.28 2.82 -3.83
C VAL A 642 -7.56 2.16 -5.17
N GLU A 643 -8.13 0.96 -5.15
CA GLU A 643 -8.58 0.34 -6.38
C GLU A 643 -9.76 1.10 -6.97
N ILE A 644 -9.66 1.41 -8.26
CA ILE A 644 -10.74 2.05 -9.00
C ILE A 644 -11.59 0.97 -9.67
N THR A 645 -12.88 0.95 -9.38
CA THR A 645 -13.87 0.21 -10.19
C THR A 645 -14.44 1.16 -11.27
N PRO A 646 -13.99 1.06 -12.53
CA PRO A 646 -14.37 2.01 -13.57
C PRO A 646 -15.87 2.05 -13.84
N GLN A 647 -16.42 3.26 -14.00
CA GLN A 647 -17.82 3.49 -14.30
C GLN A 647 -17.99 4.12 -15.68
N LEU A 648 -19.12 3.85 -16.35
CA LEU A 648 -19.42 4.44 -17.67
C LEU A 648 -19.37 5.97 -17.61
N GLY A 649 -18.43 6.54 -18.36
CA GLY A 649 -18.24 7.98 -18.44
C GLY A 649 -17.06 8.52 -17.62
N ASP A 650 -16.39 7.67 -16.84
CA ASP A 650 -15.13 8.02 -16.20
C ASP A 650 -14.07 8.35 -17.23
N ARG A 651 -13.09 9.16 -16.84
CA ARG A 651 -12.07 9.66 -17.76
C ARG A 651 -10.68 9.35 -17.26
N PHE A 652 -9.79 9.07 -18.19
CA PHE A 652 -8.36 8.93 -17.94
C PHE A 652 -7.58 9.82 -18.89
N THR A 653 -6.52 10.45 -18.40
CA THR A 653 -5.57 11.27 -19.18
C THR A 653 -4.17 10.81 -18.79
N ASP A 654 -3.41 10.32 -19.75
CA ASP A 654 -2.06 9.80 -19.51
C ASP A 654 -1.03 10.92 -19.27
N TYR A 655 0.10 10.56 -18.66
CA TYR A 655 1.27 11.41 -18.59
C TYR A 655 2.17 11.19 -19.81
N VAL A 656 2.53 12.30 -20.46
CA VAL A 656 3.61 12.33 -21.43
C VAL A 656 4.89 12.74 -20.73
N GLN A 657 5.92 11.92 -20.86
CA GLN A 657 7.21 12.11 -20.22
C GLN A 657 8.24 12.57 -21.25
N TYR A 658 9.01 13.62 -20.92
CA TYR A 658 9.96 14.26 -21.83
C TYR A 658 11.35 14.32 -21.24
N TYR A 659 12.35 14.12 -22.10
CA TYR A 659 13.73 14.52 -21.85
C TYR A 659 14.11 15.71 -22.69
N THR A 660 14.59 16.78 -22.05
CA THR A 660 15.22 17.93 -22.72
C THR A 660 16.72 17.87 -22.49
N PHE A 661 17.48 17.82 -23.55
CA PHE A 661 18.95 17.74 -23.48
C PHE A 661 19.56 19.14 -23.54
N GLU A 662 20.30 19.51 -22.51
CA GLU A 662 21.05 20.73 -22.46
C GLU A 662 22.40 20.57 -23.20
N SER A 663 22.98 21.70 -23.64
CA SER A 663 24.23 21.74 -24.41
C SER A 663 25.48 21.16 -23.69
N ASN A 664 25.35 20.78 -22.43
CA ASN A 664 26.38 20.20 -21.54
C ASN A 664 26.18 18.70 -21.26
N ASN A 665 25.36 18.02 -22.04
CA ASN A 665 24.92 16.62 -21.83
C ASN A 665 24.11 16.35 -20.53
N ASN A 666 23.61 17.37 -19.87
CA ASN A 666 22.58 17.17 -18.84
C ASN A 666 21.23 16.99 -19.52
N ALA A 667 20.47 16.02 -19.07
CA ALA A 667 19.07 15.84 -19.43
C ALA A 667 18.19 16.34 -18.28
N THR A 668 17.14 17.07 -18.63
CA THR A 668 16.09 17.44 -17.67
C THR A 668 14.86 16.62 -18.03
N TYR A 669 14.40 15.85 -17.07
CA TYR A 669 13.14 15.11 -17.14
C TYR A 669 11.97 16.03 -16.79
N SER A 670 10.87 15.89 -17.48
CA SER A 670 9.59 16.53 -17.16
C SER A 670 8.42 15.61 -17.55
N SER A 671 7.37 15.67 -16.77
CA SER A 671 6.13 14.96 -17.00
C SER A 671 4.99 15.96 -17.07
N GLU A 672 4.11 15.82 -18.03
CA GLU A 672 2.93 16.67 -18.22
C GLU A 672 1.75 15.80 -18.64
N LEU A 673 0.53 16.16 -18.22
CA LEU A 673 -0.68 15.51 -18.72
C LEU A 673 -0.80 15.72 -20.23
N SER A 674 -1.15 14.67 -20.94
CA SER A 674 -1.42 14.76 -22.38
C SER A 674 -2.68 15.60 -22.66
N ASP A 675 -2.88 15.96 -23.93
CA ASP A 675 -4.15 16.56 -24.39
C ASP A 675 -5.22 15.47 -24.70
N ASP A 676 -4.84 14.19 -24.63
CA ASP A 676 -5.70 13.05 -24.95
C ASP A 676 -6.53 12.63 -23.73
N VAL A 677 -7.82 12.51 -23.89
CA VAL A 677 -8.75 12.10 -22.84
C VAL A 677 -9.49 10.86 -23.28
N PHE A 678 -9.26 9.76 -22.58
CA PHE A 678 -9.95 8.50 -22.79
C PHE A 678 -11.19 8.45 -21.89
N THR A 679 -12.27 7.86 -22.38
CA THR A 679 -13.53 7.75 -21.63
C THR A 679 -13.90 6.28 -21.45
N TRP A 680 -14.12 5.84 -20.22
CA TRP A 680 -14.56 4.47 -19.96
C TRP A 680 -15.93 4.23 -20.58
N GLY A 681 -15.98 3.40 -21.61
CA GLY A 681 -17.17 3.04 -22.37
C GLY A 681 -17.53 1.55 -22.19
N GLU A 682 -18.49 1.06 -22.99
CA GLU A 682 -18.89 -0.37 -22.97
C GLU A 682 -17.74 -1.35 -23.31
N LYS A 683 -16.65 -0.87 -23.92
CA LYS A 683 -15.51 -1.69 -24.31
C LYS A 683 -14.36 -1.67 -23.30
N GLY A 684 -14.43 -0.75 -22.33
CA GLY A 684 -13.30 -0.49 -21.41
C GLY A 684 -12.09 0.10 -22.13
N PHE A 685 -10.95 0.10 -21.42
CA PHE A 685 -9.65 0.47 -21.98
C PHE A 685 -8.92 -0.77 -22.48
N SER A 686 -8.12 -0.60 -23.52
CA SER A 686 -7.19 -1.62 -23.99
C SER A 686 -6.01 -0.96 -24.71
N PHE A 687 -4.89 -1.68 -24.87
CA PHE A 687 -3.80 -1.19 -25.69
C PHE A 687 -3.47 -2.17 -26.83
N TYR A 688 -2.77 -1.65 -27.84
CA TYR A 688 -2.24 -2.46 -28.94
C TYR A 688 -0.96 -1.84 -29.51
N SER A 689 -0.12 -2.67 -30.11
CA SER A 689 1.10 -2.21 -30.79
C SER A 689 0.81 -1.48 -32.08
N SER A 690 1.50 -0.39 -32.35
CA SER A 690 1.38 0.44 -33.54
C SER A 690 2.75 0.76 -34.13
N TYR A 691 2.79 1.02 -35.44
CA TYR A 691 3.99 1.55 -36.05
C TYR A 691 4.25 3.00 -35.60
N PRO A 692 5.53 3.37 -35.39
CA PRO A 692 5.89 4.76 -35.15
C PRO A 692 5.48 5.67 -36.31
N VAL A 693 5.35 6.96 -36.04
CA VAL A 693 5.18 7.97 -37.10
C VAL A 693 6.53 8.30 -37.74
N ASP A 694 6.52 8.83 -38.99
CA ASP A 694 7.74 9.30 -39.65
C ASP A 694 8.41 10.36 -38.79
N GLY A 695 9.71 10.20 -38.51
CA GLY A 695 10.44 11.17 -37.70
C GLY A 695 11.79 10.71 -37.20
N GLN A 696 12.38 11.54 -36.38
CA GLN A 696 13.61 11.22 -35.68
C GLN A 696 13.31 10.55 -34.33
N TYR A 697 14.02 9.49 -34.04
CA TYR A 697 13.97 8.76 -32.78
C TYR A 697 15.35 8.67 -32.14
N ALA A 698 15.40 8.47 -30.84
CA ALA A 698 16.60 8.02 -30.16
C ALA A 698 16.35 6.62 -29.59
N VAL A 699 17.32 5.72 -29.81
CA VAL A 699 17.30 4.37 -29.25
C VAL A 699 18.49 4.20 -28.33
N GLY A 700 18.30 3.61 -27.17
CA GLY A 700 19.39 3.54 -26.20
C GLY A 700 19.08 2.70 -24.98
N ILE A 701 19.80 3.01 -23.94
CA ILE A 701 19.88 2.21 -22.72
C ILE A 701 19.73 3.16 -21.54
N VAL A 702 18.93 2.76 -20.54
CA VAL A 702 18.90 3.33 -19.20
C VAL A 702 19.39 2.25 -18.23
N ALA A 703 20.36 2.57 -17.39
CA ALA A 703 20.84 1.66 -16.36
C ALA A 703 20.55 2.23 -14.97
N TYR A 704 20.11 1.37 -14.06
CA TYR A 704 19.78 1.68 -12.69
C TYR A 704 20.74 0.96 -11.74
N ASP A 705 21.13 1.62 -10.64
CA ASP A 705 21.82 0.98 -9.52
C ASP A 705 20.83 0.50 -8.45
N PHE A 706 21.34 -0.12 -7.37
CA PHE A 706 20.52 -0.65 -6.27
C PHE A 706 19.92 0.41 -5.35
N ASP A 707 20.15 1.70 -5.63
CA ASP A 707 19.54 2.84 -4.95
C ASP A 707 18.68 3.69 -5.91
N ASN A 708 18.25 3.08 -7.01
CA ASN A 708 17.42 3.67 -8.07
C ASN A 708 18.02 4.89 -8.78
N ASN A 709 19.35 5.13 -8.65
CA ASN A 709 20.00 6.15 -9.47
C ASN A 709 20.14 5.66 -10.91
N GLN A 710 19.83 6.52 -11.86
CA GLN A 710 19.83 6.17 -13.28
C GLN A 710 20.83 6.97 -14.10
N VAL A 711 21.32 6.33 -15.15
CA VAL A 711 22.08 6.96 -16.24
C VAL A 711 21.53 6.48 -17.57
N ALA A 712 21.52 7.35 -18.60
CA ALA A 712 21.02 7.04 -19.93
C ALA A 712 22.06 7.41 -20.99
N ASN A 713 22.12 6.61 -22.07
CA ASN A 713 22.85 6.95 -23.29
C ASN A 713 22.13 6.39 -24.52
N PHE A 714 22.15 7.12 -25.63
CA PHE A 714 21.40 6.78 -26.85
C PHE A 714 22.07 7.30 -28.11
N GLU A 715 21.57 6.78 -29.27
CA GLU A 715 21.91 7.23 -30.61
C GLU A 715 20.63 7.51 -31.41
N PHE A 716 20.79 8.32 -32.48
CA PHE A 716 19.67 8.81 -33.26
C PHE A 716 19.45 8.02 -34.53
N ILE A 717 18.20 7.76 -34.84
CA ILE A 717 17.72 7.14 -36.08
C ILE A 717 16.62 8.00 -36.71
N ASN A 718 16.51 7.91 -38.04
CA ASN A 718 15.37 8.44 -38.78
C ASN A 718 14.50 7.26 -39.23
N TYR A 719 13.23 7.30 -38.86
CA TYR A 719 12.24 6.29 -39.26
C TYR A 719 11.30 6.83 -40.33
N THR A 720 11.00 6.00 -41.32
CA THR A 720 10.00 6.28 -42.36
C THR A 720 9.10 5.02 -42.52
N ARG A 721 7.81 5.21 -42.40
CA ARG A 721 6.81 4.12 -42.47
C ARG A 721 6.75 3.45 -43.85
#